data_53008e08f04d7a483c9bf98e33971717
#
_entry.id   53008e08f04d7a483c9bf98e33971717
#
_cell.length_a   1.000
_cell.length_b   1.000
_cell.length_c   1.000
_cell.angle_alpha   90.00
_cell.angle_beta   90.00
_cell.angle_gamma   90.00
#
_symmetry.space_group_name_H-M   'P 1'
#
loop_
_entity.id
_entity.type
_entity.pdbx_description
1 polymer ?
#
loop_
_entity_poly.entity_id
_entity_poly.type
_entity_poly.pdbx_seq_one_letter_code
_entity_poly.pdbx_strand_id
1 'polypeptide(L)'
;MSNKEVKAALKSARDAIRNKEYKEALKHCKAVLKQEKNNYNAWVFIGLAAAELEQPDQAKGAYKKAIELEPNQLLAWQGLANLYEKPNQTDVKADLADVYQKLLELYESGDKQKWYDVCNKLVELYHQEKKYVEVAETWQKLIRMKQEEGAEKTELHQLWKKMIQLLKDSTRNQDNKTGQLLLTAFEHALHSADTVPGEDHQNLYKDFIQCLSKFHEVARLEKACHDMMALYPTMSYALEVLCLHFVQSGTLSEEALHCFSRLLEMDANSGPGIIGFGIKCLKENKYREAVKSLTEGLQKTKQCPAAWYYLAEAQMKIHEHRNAVLSCNQALEALGTPEGANSQWKNLALQLKAEILIKIADASAAEEAIKALEQIADGSSDPMVLALRGQAYLNKGLMDQASKISQELLLSHPHLAEAHALEGFIHYSQENYEQAEKSFLNAIERKAGTAEYHQYLGLTYWFMSDETKKDKGKALTQFLKAAKLDSYLGSAFCYLGNYYRDIAGDISRARGCYKKAFELDETDEESGTAAVSLSVELGDMDTALSILNEVTEKARPGTAKWAWLHRGLYYLRTGQPSQAVADLQAALRADPKDSNCWESLGEAYFNRGSYSTALKSFRKASELNPGLVYSIYRAAALEQILGKYENAIATYHEILKKTENYVPALKG
;
A
#
# COMPACT_ATOMS: atom_id res chain seq x y z
N MET A 1 59.86 -63.95 8.53
CA MET A 1 60.83 -62.80 8.43
C MET A 1 61.03 -62.20 9.80
N SER A 2 62.27 -61.89 10.12
CA SER A 2 62.53 -61.16 11.35
C SER A 2 62.08 -59.68 11.25
N ASN A 3 61.90 -59.00 12.32
CA ASN A 3 61.54 -57.54 12.37
C ASN A 3 62.51 -56.69 11.51
N LYS A 4 63.75 -57.15 11.32
CA LYS A 4 64.76 -56.55 10.40
C LYS A 4 64.37 -56.70 8.92
N GLU A 5 63.81 -57.83 8.53
CA GLU A 5 63.40 -58.12 7.13
C GLU A 5 62.16 -57.35 6.74
N VAL A 6 61.21 -57.16 7.67
CA VAL A 6 60.00 -56.36 7.46
C VAL A 6 60.42 -54.87 7.25
N LYS A 7 61.32 -54.33 8.03
CA LYS A 7 61.88 -52.98 7.88
C LYS A 7 62.64 -52.81 6.56
N ALA A 8 63.39 -53.83 6.12
CA ALA A 8 64.10 -53.82 4.84
C ALA A 8 63.13 -53.84 3.65
N ALA A 9 62.06 -54.67 3.68
CA ALA A 9 61.05 -54.74 2.65
C ALA A 9 60.23 -53.42 2.56
N LEU A 10 59.93 -52.74 3.69
CA LEU A 10 59.26 -51.42 3.69
C LEU A 10 60.18 -50.33 3.12
N LYS A 11 61.49 -50.42 3.35
CA LYS A 11 62.47 -49.51 2.75
C LYS A 11 62.53 -49.70 1.25
N SER A 12 62.61 -50.96 0.76
CA SER A 12 62.58 -51.29 -0.66
C SER A 12 61.28 -50.83 -1.33
N ALA A 13 60.14 -50.96 -0.66
CA ALA A 13 58.85 -50.46 -1.16
C ALA A 13 58.83 -48.92 -1.32
N ARG A 14 59.40 -48.21 -0.35
CA ARG A 14 59.54 -46.74 -0.37
C ARG A 14 60.48 -46.30 -1.50
N ASP A 15 61.62 -46.96 -1.67
CA ASP A 15 62.60 -46.69 -2.73
C ASP A 15 61.98 -46.97 -4.14
N ALA A 16 61.24 -48.06 -4.30
CA ALA A 16 60.51 -48.38 -5.50
C ALA A 16 59.45 -47.31 -5.83
N ILE A 17 58.69 -46.81 -4.87
CA ILE A 17 57.74 -45.70 -5.04
C ILE A 17 58.49 -44.45 -5.51
N ARG A 18 59.62 -44.12 -4.90
CA ARG A 18 60.45 -42.94 -5.26
C ARG A 18 60.95 -43.02 -6.69
N ASN A 19 61.26 -44.23 -7.15
CA ASN A 19 61.71 -44.55 -8.51
C ASN A 19 60.57 -44.72 -9.52
N LYS A 20 59.30 -44.55 -9.08
CA LYS A 20 58.08 -44.73 -9.87
C LYS A 20 57.86 -46.22 -10.36
N GLU A 21 58.49 -47.17 -9.68
CA GLU A 21 58.34 -48.60 -9.92
C GLU A 21 57.18 -49.17 -9.10
N TYR A 22 55.95 -48.70 -9.35
CA TYR A 22 54.78 -48.96 -8.50
C TYR A 22 54.43 -50.48 -8.41
N LYS A 23 54.62 -51.23 -9.49
CA LYS A 23 54.36 -52.69 -9.49
C LYS A 23 55.31 -53.44 -8.55
N GLU A 24 56.57 -53.06 -8.51
CA GLU A 24 57.55 -53.64 -7.55
C GLU A 24 57.25 -53.20 -6.11
N ALA A 25 56.90 -51.98 -5.91
CA ALA A 25 56.42 -51.51 -4.60
C ALA A 25 55.26 -52.35 -4.05
N LEU A 26 54.23 -52.68 -4.90
CA LEU A 26 53.14 -53.56 -4.52
C LEU A 26 53.59 -54.97 -4.13
N LYS A 27 54.60 -55.57 -4.81
CA LYS A 27 55.12 -56.86 -4.45
C LYS A 27 55.80 -56.86 -3.09
N HIS A 28 56.64 -55.84 -2.81
CA HIS A 28 57.28 -55.66 -1.51
C HIS A 28 56.28 -55.45 -0.37
N CYS A 29 55.25 -54.63 -0.57
CA CYS A 29 54.19 -54.43 0.42
C CYS A 29 53.37 -55.68 0.68
N LYS A 30 53.00 -56.44 -0.36
CA LYS A 30 52.30 -57.74 -0.22
C LYS A 30 53.12 -58.75 0.56
N ALA A 31 54.48 -58.77 0.41
CA ALA A 31 55.37 -59.62 1.21
C ALA A 31 55.36 -59.24 2.69
N VAL A 32 55.32 -57.92 2.98
CA VAL A 32 55.16 -57.40 4.37
C VAL A 32 53.84 -57.82 4.97
N LEU A 33 52.71 -57.66 4.25
CA LEU A 33 51.37 -57.97 4.75
C LEU A 33 51.11 -59.47 4.96
N LYS A 34 51.87 -60.34 4.31
CA LYS A 34 51.85 -61.79 4.60
C LYS A 34 52.39 -62.13 5.99
N GLN A 35 53.25 -61.28 6.53
CA GLN A 35 53.84 -61.43 7.84
C GLN A 35 53.11 -60.65 8.90
N GLU A 36 52.88 -59.39 8.62
CA GLU A 36 52.23 -58.42 9.50
C GLU A 36 50.99 -57.83 8.79
N LYS A 37 49.85 -58.51 8.91
CA LYS A 37 48.60 -58.08 8.27
C LYS A 37 48.14 -56.65 8.67
N ASN A 38 48.57 -56.22 9.85
CA ASN A 38 48.20 -54.94 10.47
C ASN A 38 49.28 -53.88 10.34
N ASN A 39 50.15 -53.94 9.32
CA ASN A 39 51.19 -52.96 9.14
C ASN A 39 50.69 -51.72 8.41
N TYR A 40 50.58 -50.59 9.12
CA TYR A 40 50.09 -49.31 8.60
C TYR A 40 50.81 -48.83 7.35
N ASN A 41 52.17 -48.79 7.41
CA ASN A 41 52.98 -48.27 6.32
C ASN A 41 52.82 -49.10 5.03
N ALA A 42 52.71 -50.43 5.16
CA ALA A 42 52.48 -51.28 4.00
C ALA A 42 51.15 -50.98 3.31
N TRP A 43 50.09 -50.74 4.05
CA TRP A 43 48.78 -50.33 3.50
C TRP A 43 48.81 -48.94 2.86
N VAL A 44 49.50 -47.97 3.45
CA VAL A 44 49.70 -46.61 2.89
C VAL A 44 50.43 -46.69 1.54
N PHE A 45 51.54 -47.50 1.48
CA PHE A 45 52.31 -47.65 0.25
C PHE A 45 51.56 -48.39 -0.84
N ILE A 46 50.71 -49.35 -0.50
CA ILE A 46 49.79 -50.00 -1.43
C ILE A 46 48.81 -48.99 -1.99
N GLY A 47 48.20 -48.17 -1.13
CA GLY A 47 47.28 -47.10 -1.50
C GLY A 47 47.91 -46.16 -2.51
N LEU A 48 49.12 -45.68 -2.24
CA LEU A 48 49.84 -44.75 -3.09
C LEU A 48 50.23 -45.40 -4.43
N ALA A 49 50.81 -46.63 -4.42
CA ALA A 49 51.14 -47.31 -5.66
C ALA A 49 49.92 -47.65 -6.51
N ALA A 50 48.82 -48.05 -5.90
CA ALA A 50 47.57 -48.28 -6.62
C ALA A 50 46.93 -47.00 -7.21
N ALA A 51 47.03 -45.89 -6.48
CA ALA A 51 46.56 -44.58 -6.98
C ALA A 51 47.32 -44.08 -8.22
N GLU A 52 48.65 -44.34 -8.24
CA GLU A 52 49.49 -44.00 -9.39
C GLU A 52 49.37 -45.01 -10.56
N LEU A 53 48.90 -46.21 -10.31
CA LEU A 53 48.56 -47.22 -11.33
C LEU A 53 47.10 -47.08 -11.86
N GLU A 54 46.42 -46.02 -11.52
CA GLU A 54 45.03 -45.74 -11.93
C GLU A 54 44.04 -46.84 -11.47
N GLN A 55 44.25 -47.39 -10.28
CA GLN A 55 43.36 -48.38 -9.65
C GLN A 55 42.67 -47.78 -8.42
N PRO A 56 41.67 -46.90 -8.60
CA PRO A 56 41.10 -46.08 -7.52
C PRO A 56 40.44 -46.90 -6.42
N ASP A 57 39.74 -48.01 -6.76
CA ASP A 57 39.06 -48.86 -5.78
C ASP A 57 40.05 -49.56 -4.86
N GLN A 58 41.15 -50.04 -5.42
CA GLN A 58 42.20 -50.69 -4.66
C GLN A 58 42.94 -49.70 -3.78
N ALA A 59 43.20 -48.50 -4.29
CA ALA A 59 43.79 -47.44 -3.54
C ALA A 59 42.91 -47.00 -2.34
N LYS A 60 41.61 -46.79 -2.60
CA LYS A 60 40.59 -46.46 -1.57
C LYS A 60 40.52 -47.51 -0.48
N GLY A 61 40.47 -48.81 -0.88
CA GLY A 61 40.46 -49.93 0.06
C GLY A 61 41.70 -50.01 0.92
N ALA A 62 42.89 -49.75 0.34
CA ALA A 62 44.17 -49.78 1.07
C ALA A 62 44.27 -48.62 2.06
N TYR A 63 43.91 -47.39 1.66
CA TYR A 63 43.91 -46.23 2.57
C TYR A 63 42.90 -46.38 3.69
N LYS A 64 41.68 -46.89 3.44
CA LYS A 64 40.68 -47.17 4.49
C LYS A 64 41.22 -48.20 5.50
N LYS A 65 41.88 -49.24 5.04
CA LYS A 65 42.53 -50.24 5.91
C LYS A 65 43.63 -49.62 6.76
N ALA A 66 44.47 -48.74 6.20
CA ALA A 66 45.46 -48.02 6.95
C ALA A 66 44.84 -47.11 8.02
N ILE A 67 43.76 -46.40 7.70
CA ILE A 67 43.01 -45.54 8.62
C ILE A 67 42.38 -46.38 9.77
N GLU A 68 41.82 -47.53 9.48
CA GLU A 68 41.27 -48.44 10.50
C GLU A 68 42.36 -48.91 11.50
N LEU A 69 43.61 -49.08 11.06
CA LEU A 69 44.73 -49.48 11.91
C LEU A 69 45.26 -48.31 12.78
N GLU A 70 45.47 -47.19 12.16
CA GLU A 70 46.01 -46.00 12.86
C GLU A 70 45.24 -44.71 12.41
N PRO A 71 44.10 -44.40 13.05
CA PRO A 71 43.24 -43.29 12.64
C PRO A 71 43.85 -41.91 12.74
N ASN A 72 44.88 -41.77 13.58
CA ASN A 72 45.53 -40.48 13.88
C ASN A 72 46.77 -40.21 13.03
N GLN A 73 47.10 -41.07 12.08
CA GLN A 73 48.25 -40.87 11.21
C GLN A 73 47.92 -40.14 9.93
N LEU A 74 48.65 -39.10 9.59
CA LEU A 74 48.39 -38.16 8.49
C LEU A 74 48.45 -38.82 7.09
N LEU A 75 49.42 -39.71 6.85
CA LEU A 75 49.75 -40.15 5.49
C LEU A 75 48.60 -40.84 4.76
N ALA A 76 47.82 -41.66 5.48
CA ALA A 76 46.67 -42.37 4.88
C ALA A 76 45.55 -41.38 4.53
N TRP A 77 45.26 -40.40 5.36
CA TRP A 77 44.27 -39.35 5.11
C TRP A 77 44.67 -38.43 3.95
N GLN A 78 45.95 -38.03 3.89
CA GLN A 78 46.50 -37.27 2.77
C GLN A 78 46.40 -38.03 1.46
N GLY A 79 46.73 -39.34 1.46
CA GLY A 79 46.63 -40.20 0.30
C GLY A 79 45.18 -40.33 -0.20
N LEU A 80 44.25 -40.46 0.73
CA LEU A 80 42.83 -40.57 0.42
C LEU A 80 42.27 -39.23 -0.12
N ALA A 81 42.67 -38.08 0.44
CA ALA A 81 42.31 -36.76 -0.07
C ALA A 81 42.78 -36.56 -1.51
N ASN A 82 44.07 -36.82 -1.77
CA ASN A 82 44.66 -36.72 -3.11
C ASN A 82 43.97 -37.66 -4.13
N LEU A 83 43.52 -38.83 -3.68
CA LEU A 83 42.76 -39.77 -4.52
C LEU A 83 41.40 -39.19 -4.91
N TYR A 84 40.70 -38.58 -3.95
CA TYR A 84 39.37 -38.00 -4.18
C TYR A 84 39.38 -36.69 -4.92
N GLU A 85 40.50 -35.92 -4.90
CA GLU A 85 40.69 -34.69 -5.70
C GLU A 85 40.86 -34.94 -7.19
N LYS A 86 41.13 -36.22 -7.65
CA LYS A 86 41.28 -36.51 -9.07
C LYS A 86 39.96 -36.36 -9.83
N PRO A 87 39.95 -35.77 -11.04
CA PRO A 87 38.71 -35.30 -11.72
C PRO A 87 37.73 -36.41 -12.16
N ASN A 88 38.12 -37.66 -12.07
CA ASN A 88 37.29 -38.78 -12.52
C ASN A 88 36.35 -39.38 -11.46
N GLN A 89 36.22 -38.70 -10.26
CA GLN A 89 35.41 -39.22 -9.15
C GLN A 89 34.40 -38.19 -8.67
N THR A 90 33.29 -38.06 -9.40
CA THR A 90 32.25 -37.06 -9.09
C THR A 90 31.33 -37.44 -7.91
N ASP A 91 31.22 -38.74 -7.57
CA ASP A 91 30.28 -39.22 -6.54
C ASP A 91 30.84 -39.27 -5.11
N VAL A 92 32.04 -38.69 -4.87
CA VAL A 92 32.78 -38.86 -3.60
C VAL A 92 32.96 -37.54 -2.84
N LYS A 93 32.19 -36.53 -3.19
CA LYS A 93 32.33 -35.18 -2.54
C LYS A 93 32.05 -35.22 -1.05
N ALA A 94 31.04 -35.96 -0.58
CA ALA A 94 30.74 -36.11 0.83
C ALA A 94 31.88 -36.79 1.60
N ASP A 95 32.42 -37.91 1.04
CA ASP A 95 33.58 -38.62 1.62
C ASP A 95 34.81 -37.69 1.67
N LEU A 96 35.00 -36.81 0.69
CA LEU A 96 36.12 -35.86 0.65
C LEU A 96 36.00 -34.79 1.75
N ALA A 97 34.78 -34.30 2.03
CA ALA A 97 34.56 -33.36 3.12
C ALA A 97 34.93 -33.95 4.48
N ASP A 98 34.52 -35.21 4.75
CA ASP A 98 34.89 -35.94 5.98
C ASP A 98 36.42 -36.12 6.12
N VAL A 99 37.08 -36.43 5.00
CA VAL A 99 38.53 -36.55 4.95
C VAL A 99 39.22 -35.22 5.27
N TYR A 100 38.75 -34.12 4.69
CA TYR A 100 39.29 -32.78 5.00
C TYR A 100 39.05 -32.37 6.44
N GLN A 101 37.84 -32.65 6.98
CA GLN A 101 37.58 -32.36 8.39
C GLN A 101 38.59 -33.09 9.31
N LYS A 102 38.86 -34.37 9.04
CA LYS A 102 39.80 -35.15 9.80
C LYS A 102 41.26 -34.66 9.64
N LEU A 103 41.63 -34.24 8.44
CA LEU A 103 42.95 -33.62 8.21
C LEU A 103 43.09 -32.30 8.95
N LEU A 104 42.03 -31.48 9.06
CA LEU A 104 42.07 -30.26 9.88
C LEU A 104 42.31 -30.56 11.34
N GLU A 105 41.64 -31.58 11.92
CA GLU A 105 41.92 -32.02 13.32
C GLU A 105 43.38 -32.46 13.50
N LEU A 106 43.93 -33.20 12.55
CA LEU A 106 45.30 -33.74 12.63
C LEU A 106 46.37 -32.66 12.40
N TYR A 107 46.09 -31.63 11.63
CA TYR A 107 47.02 -30.50 11.42
C TYR A 107 46.94 -29.41 12.49
N GLU A 108 45.89 -29.39 13.34
CA GLU A 108 45.65 -28.32 14.32
C GLU A 108 46.88 -28.12 15.27
N SER A 109 47.57 -29.21 15.64
CA SER A 109 48.74 -29.18 16.49
C SER A 109 50.09 -29.20 15.76
N GLY A 110 50.10 -29.15 14.41
CA GLY A 110 51.29 -29.36 13.58
C GLY A 110 51.54 -28.28 12.53
N ASP A 111 51.40 -28.62 11.24
CA ASP A 111 51.72 -27.77 10.08
C ASP A 111 50.58 -26.82 9.77
N LYS A 112 50.66 -25.59 10.29
CA LYS A 112 49.64 -24.55 10.15
C LYS A 112 49.41 -24.17 8.69
N GLN A 113 50.43 -24.13 7.84
CA GLN A 113 50.27 -23.77 6.43
C GLN A 113 49.36 -24.79 5.70
N LYS A 114 49.61 -26.08 5.92
CA LYS A 114 48.74 -27.14 5.38
C LYS A 114 47.35 -27.11 5.97
N TRP A 115 47.20 -26.72 7.22
CA TRP A 115 45.89 -26.52 7.82
C TRP A 115 45.09 -25.45 7.08
N TYR A 116 45.68 -24.29 6.76
CA TYR A 116 45.04 -23.24 5.98
C TYR A 116 44.68 -23.69 4.56
N ASP A 117 45.58 -24.42 3.89
CA ASP A 117 45.32 -24.94 2.53
C ASP A 117 44.14 -25.91 2.51
N VAL A 118 44.06 -26.84 3.46
CA VAL A 118 42.96 -27.80 3.60
C VAL A 118 41.66 -27.07 3.98
N CYS A 119 41.74 -26.08 4.87
CA CYS A 119 40.57 -25.29 5.25
C CYS A 119 39.96 -24.56 4.06
N ASN A 120 40.78 -23.92 3.22
CA ASN A 120 40.32 -23.26 2.01
C ASN A 120 39.68 -24.24 1.03
N LYS A 121 40.26 -25.40 0.79
CA LYS A 121 39.69 -26.46 -0.05
C LYS A 121 38.34 -26.96 0.46
N LEU A 122 38.21 -27.13 1.77
CA LEU A 122 36.95 -27.55 2.38
C LEU A 122 35.86 -26.49 2.24
N VAL A 123 36.19 -25.19 2.40
CA VAL A 123 35.28 -24.07 2.19
C VAL A 123 34.78 -24.03 0.75
N GLU A 124 35.69 -24.18 -0.23
CA GLU A 124 35.33 -24.22 -1.64
C GLU A 124 34.39 -25.40 -1.96
N LEU A 125 34.67 -26.57 -1.39
CA LEU A 125 33.83 -27.76 -1.55
C LEU A 125 32.43 -27.53 -1.01
N TYR A 126 32.29 -27.04 0.23
CA TYR A 126 31.01 -26.73 0.84
C TYR A 126 30.24 -25.63 0.08
N HIS A 127 30.95 -24.63 -0.43
CA HIS A 127 30.34 -23.58 -1.24
C HIS A 127 29.76 -24.14 -2.56
N GLN A 128 30.49 -25.04 -3.23
CA GLN A 128 29.99 -25.72 -4.43
C GLN A 128 28.76 -26.60 -4.15
N GLU A 129 28.69 -27.22 -2.97
CA GLU A 129 27.56 -28.01 -2.51
C GLU A 129 26.41 -27.19 -1.94
N LYS A 130 26.56 -25.85 -1.86
CA LYS A 130 25.60 -24.92 -1.25
C LYS A 130 25.32 -25.18 0.23
N LYS A 131 26.27 -25.74 0.95
CA LYS A 131 26.25 -25.98 2.40
C LYS A 131 26.79 -24.76 3.14
N TYR A 132 25.99 -23.69 3.17
CA TYR A 132 26.45 -22.38 3.66
C TYR A 132 26.70 -22.33 5.17
N VAL A 133 26.04 -23.16 5.96
CA VAL A 133 26.30 -23.26 7.41
C VAL A 133 27.70 -23.80 7.65
N GLU A 134 28.05 -24.87 6.97
CA GLU A 134 29.37 -25.53 7.07
C GLU A 134 30.47 -24.60 6.54
N VAL A 135 30.21 -23.84 5.48
CA VAL A 135 31.12 -22.77 4.99
C VAL A 135 31.41 -21.78 6.11
N ALA A 136 30.35 -21.27 6.76
CA ALA A 136 30.49 -20.28 7.82
C ALA A 136 31.26 -20.82 9.04
N GLU A 137 30.92 -22.02 9.51
CA GLU A 137 31.59 -22.65 10.66
C GLU A 137 33.06 -22.92 10.38
N THR A 138 33.40 -23.40 9.19
CA THR A 138 34.80 -23.65 8.79
C THR A 138 35.58 -22.35 8.69
N TRP A 139 34.98 -21.32 8.11
CA TRP A 139 35.61 -20.00 7.97
C TRP A 139 35.80 -19.31 9.32
N GLN A 140 34.87 -19.47 10.26
CA GLN A 140 35.04 -18.96 11.63
C GLN A 140 36.18 -19.64 12.35
N LYS A 141 36.39 -20.94 12.14
CA LYS A 141 37.58 -21.64 12.68
C LYS A 141 38.88 -21.05 12.12
N LEU A 142 38.92 -20.79 10.81
CA LEU A 142 40.05 -20.15 10.15
C LEU A 142 40.35 -18.75 10.73
N ILE A 143 39.34 -17.95 10.94
CA ILE A 143 39.51 -16.61 11.52
C ILE A 143 40.02 -16.69 12.97
N ARG A 144 39.46 -17.62 13.77
CA ARG A 144 39.97 -17.84 15.17
C ARG A 144 41.43 -18.21 15.21
N MET A 145 41.85 -19.16 14.35
CA MET A 145 43.28 -19.53 14.28
C MET A 145 44.17 -18.35 13.93
N LYS A 146 43.74 -17.52 13.00
CA LYS A 146 44.45 -16.28 12.64
C LYS A 146 44.49 -15.26 13.79
N GLN A 147 43.39 -15.12 14.52
CA GLN A 147 43.35 -14.25 15.73
C GLN A 147 44.31 -14.72 16.82
N GLU A 148 44.39 -16.03 17.06
CA GLU A 148 45.32 -16.63 18.03
C GLU A 148 46.78 -16.46 17.61
N GLU A 149 47.09 -16.37 16.33
CA GLU A 149 48.41 -16.05 15.78
C GLU A 149 48.76 -14.57 15.86
N GLY A 150 47.84 -13.70 16.28
CA GLY A 150 48.05 -12.27 16.36
C GLY A 150 48.04 -11.56 15.02
N ALA A 151 47.20 -12.04 14.07
CA ALA A 151 47.02 -11.42 12.78
C ALA A 151 46.57 -9.96 12.92
N GLU A 152 47.03 -9.10 12.01
CA GLU A 152 46.67 -7.68 12.00
C GLU A 152 45.16 -7.50 11.74
N LYS A 153 44.58 -6.44 12.30
CA LYS A 153 43.16 -6.11 12.14
C LYS A 153 42.77 -5.98 10.67
N THR A 154 43.65 -5.49 9.84
CA THR A 154 43.47 -5.37 8.38
C THR A 154 43.33 -6.73 7.70
N GLU A 155 44.10 -7.73 8.09
CA GLU A 155 44.00 -9.10 7.58
C GLU A 155 42.69 -9.74 8.04
N LEU A 156 42.33 -9.58 9.31
CA LEU A 156 41.05 -10.07 9.84
C LEU A 156 39.85 -9.45 9.14
N HIS A 157 39.90 -8.15 8.87
CA HIS A 157 38.87 -7.45 8.12
C HIS A 157 38.68 -8.03 6.71
N GLN A 158 39.76 -8.33 6.00
CA GLN A 158 39.70 -8.95 4.68
C GLN A 158 39.12 -10.37 4.73
N LEU A 159 39.44 -11.13 5.79
CA LEU A 159 38.90 -12.48 5.98
C LEU A 159 37.37 -12.43 6.21
N TRP A 160 36.92 -11.51 7.06
CA TRP A 160 35.46 -11.30 7.26
C TRP A 160 34.76 -10.87 5.96
N LYS A 161 35.36 -9.97 5.18
CA LYS A 161 34.81 -9.58 3.85
C LYS A 161 34.69 -10.76 2.90
N LYS A 162 35.68 -11.67 2.85
CA LYS A 162 35.60 -12.89 2.05
C LYS A 162 34.49 -13.82 2.52
N MET A 163 34.33 -13.99 3.84
CA MET A 163 33.22 -14.77 4.41
C MET A 163 31.87 -14.19 4.01
N ILE A 164 31.68 -12.87 4.10
CA ILE A 164 30.47 -12.17 3.68
C ILE A 164 30.19 -12.42 2.20
N GLN A 165 31.22 -12.36 1.34
CA GLN A 165 31.06 -12.61 -0.10
C GLN A 165 30.62 -14.04 -0.39
N LEU A 166 31.19 -15.05 0.29
CA LEU A 166 30.81 -16.45 0.15
C LEU A 166 29.37 -16.71 0.62
N LEU A 167 28.92 -16.03 1.67
CA LEU A 167 27.59 -16.20 2.24
C LEU A 167 26.50 -15.36 1.56
N LYS A 168 26.86 -14.33 0.79
CA LYS A 168 25.86 -13.50 0.07
C LYS A 168 24.96 -14.32 -0.86
N ASP A 169 25.47 -15.39 -1.47
CA ASP A 169 24.67 -16.26 -2.34
C ASP A 169 23.59 -17.04 -1.59
N SER A 170 23.78 -17.25 -0.27
CA SER A 170 22.81 -17.94 0.59
C SER A 170 21.55 -17.08 0.87
N THR A 171 21.64 -15.76 0.72
CA THR A 171 20.49 -14.86 0.99
C THR A 171 19.28 -15.11 0.09
N ARG A 172 19.44 -15.90 -0.96
CA ARG A 172 18.33 -16.34 -1.83
C ARG A 172 17.47 -17.45 -1.21
N ASN A 173 18.01 -18.23 -0.27
CA ASN A 173 17.36 -19.42 0.29
C ASN A 173 16.64 -19.20 1.63
N GLN A 174 16.61 -17.98 2.18
CA GLN A 174 15.91 -17.59 3.44
C GLN A 174 16.19 -18.53 4.64
N ASP A 175 17.35 -19.20 4.69
CA ASP A 175 17.73 -20.00 5.86
C ASP A 175 18.15 -19.07 7.01
N ASN A 176 17.35 -19.08 8.09
CA ASN A 176 17.50 -18.17 9.22
C ASN A 176 18.86 -18.34 9.92
N LYS A 177 19.40 -19.58 10.00
CA LYS A 177 20.69 -19.85 10.64
C LYS A 177 21.85 -19.23 9.86
N THR A 178 21.86 -19.41 8.54
CA THR A 178 22.86 -18.82 7.65
C THR A 178 22.77 -17.30 7.62
N GLY A 179 21.54 -16.74 7.68
CA GLY A 179 21.31 -15.31 7.80
C GLY A 179 21.95 -14.72 9.05
N GLN A 180 21.77 -15.35 10.22
CA GLN A 180 22.39 -14.91 11.47
C GLN A 180 23.93 -14.96 11.42
N LEU A 181 24.51 -16.00 10.81
CA LEU A 181 25.95 -16.11 10.62
C LEU A 181 26.49 -15.02 9.68
N LEU A 182 25.74 -14.66 8.65
CA LEU A 182 26.09 -13.55 7.75
C LEU A 182 26.05 -12.20 8.48
N LEU A 183 25.01 -11.95 9.28
CA LEU A 183 24.88 -10.71 10.06
C LEU A 183 26.00 -10.56 11.09
N THR A 184 26.39 -11.64 11.80
CA THR A 184 27.53 -11.62 12.72
C THR A 184 28.84 -11.37 12.00
N ALA A 185 29.00 -11.88 10.77
CA ALA A 185 30.19 -11.61 9.96
C ALA A 185 30.30 -10.11 9.58
N PHE A 186 29.16 -9.46 9.24
CA PHE A 186 29.12 -8.02 9.00
C PHE A 186 29.51 -7.22 10.26
N GLU A 187 28.96 -7.57 11.42
CA GLU A 187 29.28 -6.89 12.67
C GLU A 187 30.77 -6.96 12.98
N HIS A 188 31.39 -8.14 12.88
CA HIS A 188 32.83 -8.31 13.09
C HIS A 188 33.66 -7.58 12.03
N ALA A 189 33.23 -7.58 10.76
CA ALA A 189 33.92 -6.84 9.70
C ALA A 189 33.90 -5.33 9.96
N LEU A 190 32.79 -4.78 10.40
CA LEU A 190 32.64 -3.36 10.71
C LEU A 190 33.43 -2.97 11.96
N HIS A 191 33.47 -3.82 12.99
CA HIS A 191 34.23 -3.57 14.22
C HIS A 191 35.76 -3.74 14.05
N SER A 192 36.23 -4.58 13.12
CA SER A 192 37.63 -4.81 12.83
C SER A 192 38.26 -3.73 11.95
N ALA A 193 37.46 -2.85 11.37
CA ALA A 193 37.93 -1.77 10.52
C ALA A 193 38.44 -0.58 11.36
N ASP A 194 39.72 -0.61 11.79
CA ASP A 194 40.43 0.55 12.35
C ASP A 194 40.81 1.58 11.27
N THR A 195 40.30 1.46 10.07
CA THR A 195 40.65 2.30 8.92
C THR A 195 39.80 3.53 8.82
N VAL A 196 40.38 4.63 8.36
CA VAL A 196 39.74 5.88 7.97
C VAL A 196 38.44 5.60 7.20
N PRO A 197 37.32 6.22 7.59
CA PRO A 197 36.05 6.03 6.88
C PRO A 197 36.24 6.27 5.39
N GLY A 198 36.14 5.21 4.59
CA GLY A 198 36.29 5.22 3.15
C GLY A 198 35.04 4.68 2.41
N GLU A 199 35.04 4.74 1.11
CA GLU A 199 33.95 4.28 0.26
C GLU A 199 33.63 2.78 0.47
N ASP A 200 34.65 1.96 0.66
CA ASP A 200 34.50 0.52 0.93
C ASP A 200 33.76 0.25 2.25
N HIS A 201 34.04 1.02 3.30
CA HIS A 201 33.38 0.92 4.58
C HIS A 201 31.91 1.38 4.50
N GLN A 202 31.62 2.43 3.73
CA GLN A 202 30.27 2.89 3.45
C GLN A 202 29.46 1.82 2.73
N ASN A 203 30.04 1.17 1.72
CA ASN A 203 29.37 0.10 0.97
C ASN A 203 29.11 -1.13 1.84
N LEU A 204 30.03 -1.44 2.76
CA LEU A 204 29.85 -2.53 3.71
C LEU A 204 28.67 -2.27 4.67
N TYR A 205 28.53 -1.03 5.16
CA TYR A 205 27.35 -0.63 5.96
C TYR A 205 26.05 -0.70 5.16
N LYS A 206 26.05 -0.25 3.92
CA LYS A 206 24.86 -0.36 3.03
C LYS A 206 24.43 -1.81 2.84
N ASP A 207 25.37 -2.69 2.54
CA ASP A 207 25.12 -4.12 2.39
C ASP A 207 24.58 -4.74 3.69
N PHE A 208 25.15 -4.36 4.83
CA PHE A 208 24.71 -4.82 6.16
C PHE A 208 23.26 -4.38 6.45
N ILE A 209 22.96 -3.11 6.28
CA ILE A 209 21.61 -2.55 6.45
C ILE A 209 20.60 -3.24 5.52
N GLN A 210 20.98 -3.50 4.28
CA GLN A 210 20.14 -4.22 3.32
C GLN A 210 19.87 -5.67 3.76
N CYS A 211 20.87 -6.35 4.30
CA CYS A 211 20.70 -7.70 4.85
C CYS A 211 19.80 -7.70 6.09
N LEU A 212 19.99 -6.76 7.02
CA LEU A 212 19.15 -6.62 8.22
C LEU A 212 17.68 -6.38 7.87
N SER A 213 17.43 -5.54 6.85
CA SER A 213 16.08 -5.32 6.33
C SER A 213 15.44 -6.59 5.78
N LYS A 214 16.22 -7.43 5.04
CA LYS A 214 15.72 -8.71 4.49
C LYS A 214 15.38 -9.75 5.57
N PHE A 215 16.16 -9.77 6.65
CA PHE A 215 15.95 -10.72 7.76
C PHE A 215 15.02 -10.18 8.85
N HIS A 216 14.45 -9.00 8.68
CA HIS A 216 13.53 -8.34 9.62
C HIS A 216 14.10 -8.16 11.04
N GLU A 217 15.40 -7.95 11.16
CA GLU A 217 16.13 -7.72 12.43
C GLU A 217 16.06 -6.24 12.84
N VAL A 218 14.89 -5.83 13.34
CA VAL A 218 14.53 -4.42 13.59
C VAL A 218 15.53 -3.69 14.51
N ALA A 219 15.80 -4.23 15.70
CA ALA A 219 16.66 -3.56 16.68
C ALA A 219 18.10 -3.38 16.18
N ARG A 220 18.61 -4.36 15.42
CA ARG A 220 19.93 -4.28 14.79
C ARG A 220 19.95 -3.31 13.63
N LEU A 221 18.85 -3.24 12.85
CA LEU A 221 18.69 -2.31 11.74
C LEU A 221 18.74 -0.86 12.23
N GLU A 222 17.94 -0.52 13.23
CA GLU A 222 17.93 0.82 13.84
C GLU A 222 19.31 1.20 14.33
N LYS A 223 19.96 0.32 15.09
CA LYS A 223 21.33 0.55 15.59
C LYS A 223 22.33 0.77 14.45
N ALA A 224 22.33 -0.08 13.43
CA ALA A 224 23.25 0.04 12.29
C ALA A 224 23.02 1.34 11.51
N CYS A 225 21.77 1.77 11.34
CA CYS A 225 21.45 3.06 10.74
C CYS A 225 21.97 4.23 11.57
N HIS A 226 21.79 4.21 12.89
CA HIS A 226 22.32 5.25 13.79
C HIS A 226 23.84 5.30 13.78
N ASP A 227 24.51 4.16 13.82
CA ASP A 227 25.98 4.06 13.75
C ASP A 227 26.49 4.63 12.41
N MET A 228 25.84 4.29 11.30
CA MET A 228 26.19 4.81 9.98
C MET A 228 25.96 6.33 9.89
N MET A 229 24.85 6.85 10.43
CA MET A 229 24.57 8.29 10.45
C MET A 229 25.57 9.08 11.31
N ALA A 230 26.07 8.47 12.40
CA ALA A 230 27.10 9.08 13.23
C ALA A 230 28.45 9.17 12.52
N LEU A 231 28.82 8.11 11.78
CA LEU A 231 30.09 8.05 11.04
C LEU A 231 30.06 8.86 9.73
N TYR A 232 28.89 8.91 9.07
CA TYR A 232 28.71 9.55 7.75
C TYR A 232 27.52 10.51 7.75
N PRO A 233 27.59 11.65 8.44
CA PRO A 233 26.46 12.56 8.62
C PRO A 233 25.94 13.22 7.33
N THR A 234 26.70 13.16 6.24
CA THR A 234 26.34 13.72 4.92
C THR A 234 25.63 12.73 4.00
N MET A 235 25.51 11.46 4.41
CA MET A 235 24.84 10.43 3.61
C MET A 235 23.39 10.25 4.01
N SER A 236 22.48 10.34 3.03
CA SER A 236 21.02 10.16 3.24
C SER A 236 20.60 8.70 3.38
N TYR A 237 21.36 7.75 2.83
CA TYR A 237 20.96 6.35 2.69
C TYR A 237 20.45 5.68 3.98
N ALA A 238 21.21 5.77 5.07
CA ALA A 238 20.83 5.17 6.35
C ALA A 238 19.55 5.81 6.91
N LEU A 239 19.42 7.13 6.74
CA LEU A 239 18.25 7.89 7.16
C LEU A 239 17.03 7.56 6.31
N GLU A 240 17.20 7.33 5.00
CA GLU A 240 16.13 6.87 4.10
C GLU A 240 15.59 5.50 4.51
N VAL A 241 16.48 4.54 4.78
CA VAL A 241 16.09 3.19 5.21
C VAL A 241 15.37 3.24 6.56
N LEU A 242 15.88 4.05 7.49
CA LEU A 242 15.27 4.21 8.82
C LEU A 242 13.89 4.87 8.71
N CYS A 243 13.75 5.91 7.90
CA CYS A 243 12.47 6.56 7.64
C CYS A 243 11.46 5.59 7.00
N LEU A 244 11.90 4.79 6.02
CA LEU A 244 11.04 3.78 5.40
C LEU A 244 10.61 2.72 6.41
N HIS A 245 11.52 2.31 7.30
CA HIS A 245 11.21 1.38 8.37
C HIS A 245 10.15 1.94 9.33
N PHE A 246 10.28 3.19 9.78
CA PHE A 246 9.26 3.84 10.63
C PHE A 246 7.89 3.94 9.95
N VAL A 247 7.86 4.22 8.65
CA VAL A 247 6.61 4.21 7.88
C VAL A 247 6.00 2.81 7.85
N GLN A 248 6.79 1.77 7.57
CA GLN A 248 6.31 0.39 7.44
C GLN A 248 5.89 -0.23 8.78
N SER A 249 6.57 0.12 9.88
CA SER A 249 6.22 -0.35 11.23
C SER A 249 5.01 0.39 11.83
N GLY A 250 4.65 1.54 11.27
CA GLY A 250 3.60 2.40 11.82
C GLY A 250 4.00 3.12 13.12
N THR A 251 5.27 3.01 13.52
CA THR A 251 5.80 3.67 14.72
C THR A 251 6.11 5.14 14.42
N LEU A 252 5.18 6.01 14.75
CA LEU A 252 5.30 7.45 14.49
C LEU A 252 5.67 8.20 15.78
N SER A 253 6.85 7.91 16.32
CA SER A 253 7.44 8.60 17.48
C SER A 253 7.91 10.01 17.10
N GLU A 254 8.21 10.84 18.09
CA GLU A 254 8.84 12.15 17.85
C GLU A 254 10.18 12.01 17.12
N GLU A 255 10.92 10.93 17.42
CA GLU A 255 12.16 10.60 16.74
C GLU A 255 11.95 10.34 15.24
N ALA A 256 10.90 9.56 14.86
CA ALA A 256 10.55 9.32 13.46
C ALA A 256 10.23 10.64 12.73
N LEU A 257 9.45 11.53 13.36
CA LEU A 257 9.12 12.83 12.79
C LEU A 257 10.36 13.73 12.61
N HIS A 258 11.32 13.65 13.54
CA HIS A 258 12.59 14.36 13.42
C HIS A 258 13.44 13.79 12.27
N CYS A 259 13.51 12.46 12.14
CA CYS A 259 14.20 11.80 11.04
C CYS A 259 13.63 12.20 9.66
N PHE A 260 12.31 12.26 9.52
CA PHE A 260 11.66 12.71 8.27
C PHE A 260 12.04 14.15 7.92
N SER A 261 12.02 15.06 8.90
CA SER A 261 12.38 16.47 8.68
C SER A 261 13.85 16.61 8.27
N ARG A 262 14.74 15.92 8.97
CA ARG A 262 16.18 15.91 8.68
C ARG A 262 16.48 15.34 7.28
N LEU A 263 15.76 14.27 6.89
CA LEU A 263 15.94 13.67 5.56
C LEU A 263 15.57 14.66 4.45
N LEU A 264 14.49 15.42 4.61
CA LEU A 264 14.08 16.44 3.64
C LEU A 264 15.02 17.65 3.58
N GLU A 265 15.69 18.00 4.70
CA GLU A 265 16.75 19.02 4.71
C GLU A 265 17.98 18.57 3.91
N MET A 266 18.31 17.27 3.94
CA MET A 266 19.44 16.69 3.19
C MET A 266 19.09 16.44 1.72
N ASP A 267 17.94 15.88 1.46
CA ASP A 267 17.41 15.60 0.12
C ASP A 267 15.91 15.90 0.04
N ALA A 268 15.58 17.08 -0.47
CA ALA A 268 14.20 17.53 -0.69
C ALA A 268 13.40 16.62 -1.66
N ASN A 269 14.08 15.76 -2.43
CA ASN A 269 13.46 14.85 -3.39
C ASN A 269 13.35 13.40 -2.88
N SER A 270 13.74 13.12 -1.65
CA SER A 270 13.66 11.78 -1.07
C SER A 270 12.21 11.30 -0.96
N GLY A 271 11.90 10.15 -1.59
CA GLY A 271 10.57 9.53 -1.50
C GLY A 271 10.14 9.25 -0.06
N PRO A 272 10.94 8.52 0.74
CA PRO A 272 10.62 8.25 2.15
C PRO A 272 10.47 9.52 3.00
N GLY A 273 11.26 10.55 2.75
CA GLY A 273 11.16 11.84 3.44
C GLY A 273 9.83 12.54 3.16
N ILE A 274 9.44 12.61 1.88
CA ILE A 274 8.17 13.21 1.46
C ILE A 274 6.97 12.41 2.01
N ILE A 275 7.03 11.08 2.02
CA ILE A 275 6.01 10.22 2.64
C ILE A 275 5.89 10.53 4.13
N GLY A 276 7.02 10.59 4.84
CA GLY A 276 7.03 10.92 6.26
C GLY A 276 6.45 12.30 6.57
N PHE A 277 6.74 13.29 5.75
CA PHE A 277 6.13 14.62 5.85
C PHE A 277 4.62 14.57 5.62
N GLY A 278 4.14 13.81 4.63
CA GLY A 278 2.72 13.61 4.39
C GLY A 278 2.02 12.97 5.59
N ILE A 279 2.64 11.98 6.24
CA ILE A 279 2.11 11.36 7.46
C ILE A 279 2.09 12.36 8.62
N LYS A 280 3.10 13.21 8.76
CA LYS A 280 3.12 14.29 9.73
C LYS A 280 1.95 15.25 9.52
N CYS A 281 1.73 15.68 8.28
CA CYS A 281 0.59 16.55 7.92
C CYS A 281 -0.76 15.87 8.24
N LEU A 282 -0.88 14.56 8.05
CA LEU A 282 -2.08 13.80 8.43
C LEU A 282 -2.34 13.87 9.94
N LYS A 283 -1.31 13.70 10.77
CA LYS A 283 -1.41 13.85 12.23
C LYS A 283 -1.76 15.28 12.68
N GLU A 284 -1.28 16.28 11.96
CA GLU A 284 -1.58 17.69 12.19
C GLU A 284 -2.95 18.12 11.63
N ASN A 285 -3.75 17.16 11.10
CA ASN A 285 -5.05 17.40 10.45
C ASN A 285 -4.97 18.31 9.21
N LYS A 286 -3.82 18.40 8.56
CA LYS A 286 -3.60 19.09 7.28
C LYS A 286 -3.82 18.13 6.11
N TYR A 287 -5.04 17.66 5.95
CA TYR A 287 -5.36 16.53 5.07
C TYR A 287 -5.03 16.76 3.60
N ARG A 288 -5.28 17.97 3.05
CA ARG A 288 -4.97 18.28 1.64
C ARG A 288 -3.47 18.26 1.36
N GLU A 289 -2.67 18.81 2.28
CA GLU A 289 -1.20 18.77 2.18
C GLU A 289 -0.69 17.33 2.31
N ALA A 290 -1.29 16.54 3.21
CA ALA A 290 -0.98 15.13 3.37
C ALA A 290 -1.23 14.35 2.08
N VAL A 291 -2.39 14.51 1.44
CA VAL A 291 -2.70 13.85 0.16
C VAL A 291 -1.69 14.23 -0.92
N LYS A 292 -1.37 15.52 -1.05
CA LYS A 292 -0.39 16.00 -2.05
C LYS A 292 0.98 15.36 -1.82
N SER A 293 1.50 15.43 -0.60
CA SER A 293 2.83 14.92 -0.26
C SER A 293 2.91 13.40 -0.37
N LEU A 294 1.90 12.66 0.13
CA LEU A 294 1.86 11.20 0.02
C LEU A 294 1.78 10.74 -1.44
N THR A 295 0.99 11.43 -2.27
CA THR A 295 0.91 11.12 -3.70
C THR A 295 2.26 11.34 -4.40
N GLU A 296 2.95 12.44 -4.12
CA GLU A 296 4.27 12.73 -4.66
C GLU A 296 5.32 11.71 -4.20
N GLY A 297 5.34 11.39 -2.90
CA GLY A 297 6.26 10.42 -2.31
C GLY A 297 6.06 9.01 -2.89
N LEU A 298 4.81 8.60 -3.11
CA LEU A 298 4.45 7.29 -3.70
C LEU A 298 4.79 7.19 -5.20
N GLN A 299 4.87 8.29 -5.94
CA GLN A 299 5.40 8.27 -7.31
C GLN A 299 6.87 7.84 -7.34
N LYS A 300 7.63 8.17 -6.29
CA LYS A 300 9.05 7.83 -6.13
C LYS A 300 9.26 6.47 -5.45
N THR A 301 8.38 6.11 -4.50
CA THR A 301 8.49 4.89 -3.69
C THR A 301 7.21 4.07 -3.78
N LYS A 302 6.98 3.40 -4.91
CA LYS A 302 5.72 2.68 -5.21
C LYS A 302 5.44 1.48 -4.30
N GLN A 303 6.47 0.77 -3.83
CA GLN A 303 6.35 -0.45 -3.02
C GLN A 303 6.32 -0.16 -1.52
N CYS A 304 5.40 0.67 -1.08
CA CYS A 304 5.21 0.96 0.34
C CYS A 304 3.71 0.86 0.72
N PRO A 305 3.24 -0.32 1.14
CA PRO A 305 1.83 -0.55 1.50
C PRO A 305 1.32 0.41 2.57
N ALA A 306 2.13 0.67 3.58
CA ALA A 306 1.78 1.60 4.66
C ALA A 306 1.53 3.02 4.15
N ALA A 307 2.34 3.51 3.21
CA ALA A 307 2.14 4.84 2.63
C ALA A 307 0.85 4.93 1.80
N TRP A 308 0.50 3.87 1.07
CA TRP A 308 -0.80 3.78 0.39
C TRP A 308 -1.97 3.77 1.37
N TYR A 309 -1.83 3.09 2.52
CA TYR A 309 -2.83 3.10 3.58
C TYR A 309 -3.02 4.53 4.14
N TYR A 310 -1.94 5.23 4.48
CA TYR A 310 -2.04 6.62 4.97
C TYR A 310 -2.60 7.59 3.92
N LEU A 311 -2.30 7.37 2.63
CA LEU A 311 -2.92 8.15 1.55
C LEU A 311 -4.43 7.90 1.50
N ALA A 312 -4.87 6.65 1.60
CA ALA A 312 -6.29 6.30 1.64
C ALA A 312 -6.99 6.91 2.86
N GLU A 313 -6.35 6.89 4.02
CA GLU A 313 -6.86 7.55 5.24
C GLU A 313 -6.99 9.06 5.06
N ALA A 314 -5.97 9.73 4.50
CA ALA A 314 -6.00 11.16 4.22
C ALA A 314 -7.11 11.53 3.21
N GLN A 315 -7.25 10.74 2.14
CA GLN A 315 -8.31 10.92 1.13
C GLN A 315 -9.71 10.69 1.72
N MET A 316 -9.86 9.71 2.62
CA MET A 316 -11.12 9.49 3.34
C MET A 316 -11.49 10.71 4.20
N LYS A 317 -10.50 11.36 4.85
CA LYS A 317 -10.72 12.55 5.69
C LYS A 317 -11.15 13.79 4.90
N ILE A 318 -10.82 13.88 3.61
CA ILE A 318 -11.29 14.96 2.72
C ILE A 318 -12.48 14.53 1.85
N HIS A 319 -13.08 13.37 2.17
CA HIS A 319 -14.23 12.78 1.48
C HIS A 319 -14.00 12.39 0.00
N GLU A 320 -12.75 12.23 -0.43
CA GLU A 320 -12.41 11.67 -1.75
C GLU A 320 -12.55 10.13 -1.75
N HIS A 321 -13.72 9.62 -1.48
CA HIS A 321 -13.96 8.19 -1.24
C HIS A 321 -13.53 7.28 -2.38
N ARG A 322 -13.77 7.67 -3.65
CA ARG A 322 -13.38 6.87 -4.82
C ARG A 322 -11.86 6.73 -4.93
N ASN A 323 -11.13 7.83 -4.74
CA ASN A 323 -9.67 7.82 -4.76
C ASN A 323 -9.11 7.01 -3.58
N ALA A 324 -9.73 7.13 -2.41
CA ALA A 324 -9.35 6.38 -1.23
C ALA A 324 -9.50 4.85 -1.42
N VAL A 325 -10.57 4.37 -2.09
CA VAL A 325 -10.73 2.95 -2.44
C VAL A 325 -9.61 2.49 -3.37
N LEU A 326 -9.25 3.29 -4.38
CA LEU A 326 -8.15 2.98 -5.28
C LEU A 326 -6.82 2.88 -4.53
N SER A 327 -6.56 3.80 -3.60
CA SER A 327 -5.37 3.77 -2.75
C SER A 327 -5.33 2.53 -1.84
N CYS A 328 -6.47 2.10 -1.26
CA CYS A 328 -6.56 0.85 -0.52
C CYS A 328 -6.26 -0.37 -1.41
N ASN A 329 -6.74 -0.40 -2.64
CA ASN A 329 -6.46 -1.48 -3.57
C ASN A 329 -4.95 -1.53 -3.90
N GLN A 330 -4.31 -0.38 -4.12
CA GLN A 330 -2.86 -0.31 -4.31
C GLN A 330 -2.07 -0.77 -3.08
N ALA A 331 -2.55 -0.46 -1.87
CA ALA A 331 -1.96 -0.97 -0.63
C ALA A 331 -2.02 -2.51 -0.59
N LEU A 332 -3.17 -3.10 -0.93
CA LEU A 332 -3.37 -4.55 -0.96
C LEU A 332 -2.54 -5.25 -2.05
N GLU A 333 -2.42 -4.64 -3.23
CA GLU A 333 -1.55 -5.13 -4.32
C GLU A 333 -0.07 -5.10 -3.92
N ALA A 334 0.38 -4.01 -3.28
CA ALA A 334 1.76 -3.85 -2.83
C ALA A 334 2.16 -4.83 -1.72
N LEU A 335 1.19 -5.38 -0.96
CA LEU A 335 1.45 -6.40 0.06
C LEU A 335 1.82 -7.76 -0.53
N GLY A 336 1.49 -8.03 -1.81
CA GLY A 336 1.82 -9.30 -2.48
C GLY A 336 1.12 -10.53 -1.87
N THR A 337 1.66 -11.72 -2.13
CA THR A 337 1.09 -13.01 -1.74
C THR A 337 1.11 -13.31 -0.23
N PRO A 338 0.32 -14.29 0.27
CA PRO A 338 -0.29 -14.37 1.60
C PRO A 338 0.57 -14.86 2.75
N GLU A 339 1.90 -14.91 2.68
CA GLU A 339 2.72 -15.54 3.72
C GLU A 339 3.59 -14.52 4.48
N GLY A 340 3.23 -14.23 5.74
CA GLY A 340 4.14 -13.65 6.73
C GLY A 340 3.76 -12.26 7.28
N ALA A 341 4.71 -11.52 7.78
CA ALA A 341 4.65 -10.32 8.62
C ALA A 341 3.75 -9.13 8.18
N ASN A 342 3.06 -9.22 7.05
CA ASN A 342 2.21 -8.18 6.49
C ASN A 342 0.71 -8.33 6.79
N SER A 343 0.31 -9.28 7.66
CA SER A 343 -1.11 -9.51 7.98
C SER A 343 -1.77 -8.30 8.65
N GLN A 344 -1.04 -7.54 9.45
CA GLN A 344 -1.54 -6.35 10.13
C GLN A 344 -1.97 -5.26 9.13
N TRP A 345 -1.09 -4.88 8.20
CA TRP A 345 -1.41 -3.86 7.18
C TRP A 345 -2.51 -4.32 6.24
N LYS A 346 -2.58 -5.62 5.95
CA LYS A 346 -3.65 -6.19 5.15
C LYS A 346 -5.01 -6.03 5.83
N ASN A 347 -5.11 -6.38 7.11
CA ASN A 347 -6.34 -6.24 7.88
C ASN A 347 -6.75 -4.78 8.01
N LEU A 348 -5.80 -3.88 8.32
CA LEU A 348 -6.05 -2.43 8.39
C LEU A 348 -6.53 -1.86 7.05
N ALA A 349 -5.90 -2.24 5.93
CA ALA A 349 -6.30 -1.78 4.60
C ALA A 349 -7.68 -2.30 4.19
N LEU A 350 -8.02 -3.55 4.50
CA LEU A 350 -9.34 -4.12 4.26
C LEU A 350 -10.42 -3.45 5.11
N GLN A 351 -10.13 -3.19 6.39
CA GLN A 351 -11.04 -2.49 7.30
C GLN A 351 -11.28 -1.05 6.82
N LEU A 352 -10.22 -0.31 6.50
CA LEU A 352 -10.32 1.04 5.98
C LEU A 352 -11.09 1.08 4.65
N LYS A 353 -10.79 0.13 3.74
CA LYS A 353 -11.53 0.00 2.47
C LYS A 353 -13.01 -0.21 2.72
N ALA A 354 -13.38 -1.08 3.65
CA ALA A 354 -14.79 -1.33 3.98
C ALA A 354 -15.45 -0.08 4.59
N GLU A 355 -14.78 0.64 5.47
CA GLU A 355 -15.28 1.90 6.05
C GLU A 355 -15.55 2.95 4.96
N ILE A 356 -14.64 3.10 4.00
CA ILE A 356 -14.80 4.03 2.88
C ILE A 356 -15.97 3.61 1.98
N LEU A 357 -16.08 2.33 1.65
CA LEU A 357 -17.17 1.80 0.82
C LEU A 357 -18.55 1.97 1.48
N ILE A 358 -18.62 1.84 2.80
CA ILE A 358 -19.85 2.11 3.56
C ILE A 358 -20.25 3.58 3.45
N LYS A 359 -19.29 4.50 3.46
CA LYS A 359 -19.56 5.96 3.32
C LYS A 359 -20.02 6.36 1.91
N ILE A 360 -19.71 5.57 0.88
CA ILE A 360 -20.24 5.77 -0.48
C ILE A 360 -21.75 5.53 -0.53
N ALA A 361 -22.29 4.71 0.40
CA ALA A 361 -23.71 4.42 0.59
C ALA A 361 -24.44 3.84 -0.65
N ASP A 362 -23.69 3.20 -1.56
CA ASP A 362 -24.23 2.48 -2.73
C ASP A 362 -24.34 0.98 -2.45
N ALA A 363 -25.39 0.33 -2.94
CA ALA A 363 -25.60 -1.11 -2.73
C ALA A 363 -24.46 -1.98 -3.30
N SER A 364 -23.85 -1.57 -4.41
CA SER A 364 -22.68 -2.24 -5.00
C SER A 364 -21.45 -2.09 -4.10
N ALA A 365 -21.22 -0.88 -3.58
CA ALA A 365 -20.13 -0.60 -2.66
C ALA A 365 -20.31 -1.37 -1.33
N ALA A 366 -21.55 -1.47 -0.82
CA ALA A 366 -21.87 -2.25 0.37
C ALA A 366 -21.55 -3.75 0.20
N GLU A 367 -21.80 -4.31 -0.97
CA GLU A 367 -21.43 -5.70 -1.26
C GLU A 367 -19.90 -5.91 -1.29
N GLU A 368 -19.16 -4.97 -1.89
CA GLU A 368 -17.71 -5.00 -1.89
C GLU A 368 -17.15 -4.83 -0.46
N ALA A 369 -17.77 -3.98 0.36
CA ALA A 369 -17.41 -3.83 1.77
C ALA A 369 -17.58 -5.13 2.56
N ILE A 370 -18.68 -5.85 2.39
CA ILE A 370 -18.92 -7.14 3.02
C ILE A 370 -17.83 -8.14 2.62
N LYS A 371 -17.52 -8.25 1.33
CA LYS A 371 -16.45 -9.13 0.82
C LYS A 371 -15.07 -8.77 1.38
N ALA A 372 -14.78 -7.49 1.56
CA ALA A 372 -13.53 -7.05 2.18
C ALA A 372 -13.46 -7.44 3.67
N LEU A 373 -14.56 -7.28 4.42
CA LEU A 373 -14.62 -7.64 5.84
C LEU A 373 -14.54 -9.16 6.07
N GLU A 374 -15.04 -9.97 5.14
CA GLU A 374 -14.93 -11.44 5.20
C GLU A 374 -13.49 -11.94 5.00
N GLN A 375 -12.62 -11.15 4.37
CA GLN A 375 -11.21 -11.50 4.16
C GLN A 375 -10.32 -11.18 5.37
N ILE A 376 -10.84 -10.48 6.39
CA ILE A 376 -10.08 -10.16 7.59
C ILE A 376 -9.95 -11.41 8.45
N ALA A 377 -8.71 -11.82 8.73
CA ALA A 377 -8.44 -12.90 9.65
C ALA A 377 -8.99 -12.54 11.04
N ASP A 378 -9.70 -13.46 11.69
CA ASP A 378 -10.36 -13.26 12.99
C ASP A 378 -11.42 -12.14 13.05
N GLY A 379 -11.81 -11.57 11.91
CA GLY A 379 -12.77 -10.48 11.82
C GLY A 379 -14.19 -10.80 12.34
N SER A 380 -14.50 -12.08 12.51
CA SER A 380 -15.80 -12.50 13.07
C SER A 380 -15.95 -12.21 14.57
N SER A 381 -14.86 -11.97 15.30
CA SER A 381 -14.86 -11.69 16.74
C SER A 381 -14.51 -10.24 17.08
N ASP A 382 -14.01 -9.44 16.12
CA ASP A 382 -13.71 -8.03 16.36
C ASP A 382 -14.99 -7.18 16.33
N PRO A 383 -15.35 -6.51 17.45
CA PRO A 383 -16.55 -5.69 17.54
C PRO A 383 -16.62 -4.57 16.51
N MET A 384 -15.48 -3.98 16.13
CA MET A 384 -15.42 -2.92 15.13
C MET A 384 -15.74 -3.45 13.74
N VAL A 385 -15.19 -4.60 13.39
CA VAL A 385 -15.46 -5.29 12.11
C VAL A 385 -16.93 -5.71 12.03
N LEU A 386 -17.49 -6.19 13.15
CA LEU A 386 -18.93 -6.52 13.24
C LEU A 386 -19.81 -5.29 13.05
N ALA A 387 -19.48 -4.16 13.67
CA ALA A 387 -20.23 -2.90 13.50
C ALA A 387 -20.22 -2.42 12.04
N LEU A 388 -19.06 -2.44 11.40
CA LEU A 388 -18.93 -2.09 9.98
C LEU A 388 -19.73 -3.05 9.10
N ARG A 389 -19.71 -4.35 9.37
CA ARG A 389 -20.51 -5.34 8.64
C ARG A 389 -22.00 -5.11 8.80
N GLY A 390 -22.46 -4.76 10.02
CA GLY A 390 -23.84 -4.37 10.26
C GLY A 390 -24.26 -3.15 9.46
N GLN A 391 -23.41 -2.15 9.37
CA GLN A 391 -23.64 -0.94 8.59
C GLN A 391 -23.63 -1.22 7.08
N ALA A 392 -22.74 -2.10 6.60
CA ALA A 392 -22.75 -2.55 5.21
C ALA A 392 -24.04 -3.32 4.84
N TYR A 393 -24.54 -4.18 5.73
CA TYR A 393 -25.84 -4.83 5.53
C TYR A 393 -26.99 -3.83 5.47
N LEU A 394 -26.97 -2.80 6.33
CA LEU A 394 -27.94 -1.72 6.30
C LEU A 394 -27.94 -0.99 4.95
N ASN A 395 -26.77 -0.60 4.43
CA ASN A 395 -26.63 0.06 3.14
C ASN A 395 -27.06 -0.83 1.97
N LYS A 396 -26.92 -2.16 2.11
CA LYS A 396 -27.42 -3.14 1.13
C LYS A 396 -28.94 -3.36 1.23
N GLY A 397 -29.61 -2.82 2.25
CA GLY A 397 -31.05 -3.02 2.49
C GLY A 397 -31.39 -4.30 3.25
N LEU A 398 -30.42 -5.00 3.83
CA LEU A 398 -30.60 -6.24 4.58
C LEU A 398 -30.84 -5.93 6.08
N MET A 399 -31.99 -5.31 6.37
CA MET A 399 -32.37 -4.82 7.71
C MET A 399 -32.30 -5.89 8.81
N ASP A 400 -32.79 -7.09 8.53
CA ASP A 400 -32.86 -8.16 9.52
C ASP A 400 -31.46 -8.61 9.98
N GLN A 401 -30.51 -8.63 9.05
CA GLN A 401 -29.12 -9.00 9.35
C GLN A 401 -28.40 -7.89 10.13
N ALA A 402 -28.63 -6.64 9.73
CA ALA A 402 -28.08 -5.49 10.47
C ALA A 402 -28.63 -5.43 11.89
N SER A 403 -29.93 -5.67 12.10
CA SER A 403 -30.57 -5.68 13.42
C SER A 403 -30.07 -6.80 14.33
N LYS A 404 -29.82 -8.00 13.78
CA LYS A 404 -29.21 -9.11 14.55
C LYS A 404 -27.83 -8.77 15.05
N ILE A 405 -26.98 -8.22 14.19
CA ILE A 405 -25.62 -7.81 14.56
C ILE A 405 -25.65 -6.68 15.59
N SER A 406 -26.55 -5.70 15.43
CA SER A 406 -26.70 -4.61 16.40
C SER A 406 -27.09 -5.13 17.77
N GLN A 407 -28.05 -6.06 17.87
CA GLN A 407 -28.45 -6.67 19.14
C GLN A 407 -27.33 -7.49 19.77
N GLU A 408 -26.61 -8.28 19.00
CA GLU A 408 -25.44 -9.04 19.45
C GLU A 408 -24.35 -8.12 20.02
N LEU A 409 -24.03 -7.02 19.31
CA LEU A 409 -23.04 -6.04 19.74
C LEU A 409 -23.46 -5.30 21.02
N LEU A 410 -24.73 -4.92 21.15
CA LEU A 410 -25.22 -4.23 22.33
C LEU A 410 -25.23 -5.15 23.56
N LEU A 411 -25.44 -6.45 23.38
CA LEU A 411 -25.38 -7.43 24.47
C LEU A 411 -23.95 -7.75 24.90
N SER A 412 -23.03 -7.90 23.91
CA SER A 412 -21.63 -8.30 24.17
C SER A 412 -20.75 -7.10 24.52
N HIS A 413 -20.98 -5.93 23.90
CA HIS A 413 -20.15 -4.73 24.03
C HIS A 413 -20.97 -3.46 24.23
N PRO A 414 -21.72 -3.31 25.35
CA PRO A 414 -22.64 -2.19 25.59
C PRO A 414 -21.94 -0.82 25.72
N HIS A 415 -20.60 -0.81 25.86
CA HIS A 415 -19.82 0.41 25.95
C HIS A 415 -19.30 0.91 24.59
N LEU A 416 -19.50 0.12 23.54
CA LEU A 416 -19.03 0.48 22.20
C LEU A 416 -19.96 1.52 21.57
N ALA A 417 -19.42 2.69 21.21
CA ALA A 417 -20.18 3.77 20.59
C ALA A 417 -20.76 3.35 19.22
N GLU A 418 -20.00 2.61 18.45
CA GLU A 418 -20.37 2.10 17.12
C GLU A 418 -21.56 1.14 17.16
N ALA A 419 -21.74 0.38 18.27
CA ALA A 419 -22.91 -0.48 18.43
C ALA A 419 -24.21 0.35 18.58
N HIS A 420 -24.17 1.41 19.39
CA HIS A 420 -25.29 2.34 19.55
C HIS A 420 -25.53 3.17 18.28
N ALA A 421 -24.46 3.55 17.58
CA ALA A 421 -24.59 4.24 16.31
C ALA A 421 -25.27 3.37 15.25
N LEU A 422 -24.90 2.09 15.14
CA LEU A 422 -25.53 1.13 14.23
C LEU A 422 -27.03 0.99 14.54
N GLU A 423 -27.40 0.88 15.81
CA GLU A 423 -28.80 0.87 16.24
C GLU A 423 -29.52 2.18 15.81
N GLY A 424 -28.85 3.32 16.00
CA GLY A 424 -29.35 4.63 15.58
C GLY A 424 -29.59 4.72 14.07
N PHE A 425 -28.64 4.24 13.26
CA PHE A 425 -28.78 4.18 11.79
C PHE A 425 -29.94 3.27 11.35
N ILE A 426 -30.13 2.12 12.01
CA ILE A 426 -31.25 1.22 11.73
C ILE A 426 -32.58 1.92 12.04
N HIS A 427 -32.73 2.53 13.22
CA HIS A 427 -33.94 3.24 13.59
C HIS A 427 -34.21 4.45 12.69
N TYR A 428 -33.17 5.18 12.31
CA TYR A 428 -33.28 6.28 11.37
C TYR A 428 -33.80 5.82 10.00
N SER A 429 -33.28 4.71 9.48
CA SER A 429 -33.73 4.16 8.17
C SER A 429 -35.15 3.58 8.22
N GLN A 430 -35.66 3.22 9.42
CA GLN A 430 -37.05 2.83 9.68
C GLN A 430 -37.96 4.01 9.98
N GLU A 431 -37.47 5.25 9.90
CA GLU A 431 -38.18 6.47 10.26
C GLU A 431 -38.59 6.55 11.75
N ASN A 432 -38.04 5.68 12.60
CA ASN A 432 -38.28 5.67 14.05
C ASN A 432 -37.39 6.72 14.76
N TYR A 433 -37.66 7.98 14.52
CA TYR A 433 -36.78 9.10 14.93
C TYR A 433 -36.62 9.21 16.46
N GLU A 434 -37.63 8.85 17.24
CA GLU A 434 -37.52 8.89 18.72
C GLU A 434 -36.52 7.88 19.30
N GLN A 435 -36.44 6.69 18.68
CA GLN A 435 -35.49 5.68 19.11
C GLN A 435 -34.10 5.99 18.53
N ALA A 436 -34.04 6.50 17.29
CA ALA A 436 -32.80 6.96 16.69
C ALA A 436 -32.15 8.07 17.53
N GLU A 437 -32.94 9.06 18.04
CA GLU A 437 -32.42 10.09 18.94
C GLU A 437 -31.74 9.49 20.16
N LYS A 438 -32.38 8.55 20.86
CA LYS A 438 -31.81 7.91 22.04
C LYS A 438 -30.52 7.16 21.73
N SER A 439 -30.50 6.40 20.65
CA SER A 439 -29.34 5.61 20.24
C SER A 439 -28.16 6.51 19.83
N PHE A 440 -28.40 7.59 19.08
CA PHE A 440 -27.34 8.55 18.73
C PHE A 440 -26.84 9.35 19.94
N LEU A 441 -27.69 9.72 20.88
CA LEU A 441 -27.26 10.35 22.15
C LEU A 441 -26.34 9.41 22.94
N ASN A 442 -26.71 8.15 23.05
CA ASN A 442 -25.88 7.12 23.69
C ASN A 442 -24.53 6.94 22.98
N ALA A 443 -24.50 6.96 21.65
CA ALA A 443 -23.26 6.90 20.87
C ALA A 443 -22.37 8.12 21.11
N ILE A 444 -22.94 9.34 21.12
CA ILE A 444 -22.23 10.60 21.37
C ILE A 444 -21.68 10.67 22.80
N GLU A 445 -22.44 10.19 23.80
CA GLU A 445 -21.97 10.15 25.19
C GLU A 445 -20.68 9.32 25.34
N ARG A 446 -20.57 8.23 24.56
CA ARG A 446 -19.39 7.36 24.58
C ARG A 446 -18.24 7.88 23.71
N LYS A 447 -18.56 8.53 22.58
CA LYS A 447 -17.58 9.03 21.61
C LYS A 447 -18.05 10.36 21.00
N ALA A 448 -17.84 11.45 21.72
CA ALA A 448 -18.31 12.77 21.34
C ALA A 448 -17.61 13.39 20.10
N GLY A 449 -16.46 12.84 19.70
CA GLY A 449 -15.63 13.40 18.60
C GLY A 449 -16.00 12.94 17.19
N THR A 450 -17.11 12.23 16.99
CA THR A 450 -17.51 11.70 15.67
C THR A 450 -18.55 12.60 15.02
N ALA A 451 -18.15 13.28 13.94
CA ALA A 451 -19.02 14.23 13.22
C ALA A 451 -20.29 13.56 12.67
N GLU A 452 -20.18 12.33 12.21
CA GLU A 452 -21.27 11.54 11.64
C GLU A 452 -22.43 11.33 12.62
N TYR A 453 -22.14 11.07 13.92
CA TYR A 453 -23.17 10.90 14.94
C TYR A 453 -23.96 12.19 15.15
N HIS A 454 -23.28 13.32 15.21
CA HIS A 454 -23.93 14.64 15.29
C HIS A 454 -24.73 14.95 14.03
N GLN A 455 -24.23 14.61 12.84
CA GLN A 455 -24.97 14.79 11.59
C GLN A 455 -26.28 14.01 11.62
N TYR A 456 -26.23 12.69 11.89
CA TYR A 456 -27.45 11.87 11.91
C TYR A 456 -28.41 12.23 13.04
N LEU A 457 -27.92 12.67 14.18
CA LEU A 457 -28.79 13.26 15.22
C LEU A 457 -29.45 14.55 14.74
N GLY A 458 -28.72 15.40 14.02
CA GLY A 458 -29.26 16.60 13.37
C GLY A 458 -30.35 16.25 12.34
N LEU A 459 -30.12 15.23 11.49
CA LEU A 459 -31.10 14.72 10.55
C LEU A 459 -32.34 14.15 11.24
N THR A 460 -32.14 13.42 12.36
CA THR A 460 -33.22 12.89 13.18
C THR A 460 -34.12 14.01 13.66
N TYR A 461 -33.57 15.11 14.22
CA TYR A 461 -34.35 16.28 14.61
C TYR A 461 -34.97 17.02 13.42
N TRP A 462 -34.32 17.00 12.27
CA TRP A 462 -34.83 17.65 11.06
C TRP A 462 -36.11 17.00 10.52
N PHE A 463 -36.16 15.65 10.52
CA PHE A 463 -37.27 14.88 9.96
C PHE A 463 -38.31 14.42 10.98
N MET A 464 -38.11 14.67 12.28
CA MET A 464 -39.08 14.31 13.33
C MET A 464 -40.47 14.89 13.02
N SER A 465 -41.49 14.04 12.97
CA SER A 465 -42.83 14.40 12.51
C SER A 465 -43.72 15.03 13.57
N ASP A 466 -43.40 14.89 14.87
CA ASP A 466 -44.16 15.42 15.98
C ASP A 466 -44.00 16.96 16.06
N GLU A 467 -45.11 17.70 15.93
CA GLU A 467 -45.11 19.18 15.95
C GLU A 467 -44.53 19.77 17.22
N THR A 468 -44.67 19.10 18.34
CA THR A 468 -44.11 19.53 19.64
C THR A 468 -42.61 19.32 19.74
N LYS A 469 -42.02 18.45 18.91
CA LYS A 469 -40.61 18.09 18.88
C LYS A 469 -39.86 18.67 17.67
N LYS A 470 -40.55 19.38 16.79
CA LYS A 470 -39.96 20.09 15.63
C LYS A 470 -39.10 21.27 16.03
N ASP A 471 -38.24 21.11 17.01
CA ASP A 471 -37.27 22.14 17.34
C ASP A 471 -36.07 22.06 16.37
N LYS A 472 -36.23 22.68 15.20
CA LYS A 472 -35.15 22.76 14.20
C LYS A 472 -33.91 23.52 14.71
N GLY A 473 -34.00 24.22 15.81
CA GLY A 473 -32.85 24.80 16.52
C GLY A 473 -31.94 23.73 17.13
N LYS A 474 -32.51 22.59 17.57
CA LYS A 474 -31.70 21.44 17.98
C LYS A 474 -30.93 20.84 16.81
N ALA A 475 -31.59 20.71 15.65
CA ALA A 475 -30.95 20.25 14.41
C ALA A 475 -29.78 21.16 14.03
N LEU A 476 -29.99 22.50 14.03
CA LEU A 476 -28.93 23.48 13.78
C LEU A 476 -27.73 23.25 14.69
N THR A 477 -27.97 23.08 16.00
CA THR A 477 -26.88 22.89 16.97
C THR A 477 -26.05 21.65 16.64
N GLN A 478 -26.69 20.55 16.22
CA GLN A 478 -25.99 19.33 15.87
C GLN A 478 -25.22 19.45 14.55
N PHE A 479 -25.79 20.10 13.52
CA PHE A 479 -25.10 20.35 12.25
C PHE A 479 -23.90 21.27 12.43
N LEU A 480 -23.98 22.29 13.29
CA LEU A 480 -22.84 23.14 13.62
C LEU A 480 -21.73 22.36 14.33
N LYS A 481 -22.08 21.43 15.24
CA LYS A 481 -21.08 20.55 15.89
C LYS A 481 -20.44 19.61 14.86
N ALA A 482 -21.25 19.00 13.99
CA ALA A 482 -20.75 18.13 12.93
C ALA A 482 -19.78 18.86 11.99
N ALA A 483 -20.14 20.04 11.50
CA ALA A 483 -19.29 20.89 10.65
C ALA A 483 -18.01 21.39 11.35
N LYS A 484 -18.04 21.57 12.68
CA LYS A 484 -16.86 21.92 13.48
C LYS A 484 -15.91 20.74 13.66
N LEU A 485 -16.45 19.52 13.85
CA LEU A 485 -15.65 18.30 14.00
C LEU A 485 -15.07 17.83 12.69
N ASP A 486 -15.84 17.95 11.60
CA ASP A 486 -15.40 17.64 10.25
C ASP A 486 -15.76 18.77 9.28
N SER A 487 -14.76 19.58 8.95
CA SER A 487 -14.91 20.72 8.04
C SER A 487 -15.05 20.35 6.56
N TYR A 488 -14.91 19.06 6.23
CA TYR A 488 -15.09 18.49 4.89
C TYR A 488 -16.44 17.79 4.70
N LEU A 489 -17.29 17.78 5.71
CA LEU A 489 -18.60 17.14 5.66
C LEU A 489 -19.62 18.03 4.92
N GLY A 490 -19.65 17.93 3.57
CA GLY A 490 -20.49 18.76 2.69
C GLY A 490 -21.98 18.72 3.04
N SER A 491 -22.50 17.53 3.37
CA SER A 491 -23.90 17.36 3.75
C SER A 491 -24.33 18.17 5.00
N ALA A 492 -23.46 18.33 5.99
CA ALA A 492 -23.75 19.18 7.14
C ALA A 492 -23.93 20.65 6.72
N PHE A 493 -23.11 21.15 5.79
CA PHE A 493 -23.22 22.50 5.27
C PHE A 493 -24.49 22.66 4.40
N CYS A 494 -24.89 21.64 3.64
CA CYS A 494 -26.15 21.65 2.89
C CYS A 494 -27.35 21.83 3.82
N TYR A 495 -27.44 21.08 4.91
CA TYR A 495 -28.54 21.21 5.88
C TYR A 495 -28.46 22.51 6.70
N LEU A 496 -27.27 23.05 6.95
CA LEU A 496 -27.13 24.41 7.50
C LEU A 496 -27.66 25.46 6.52
N GLY A 497 -27.40 25.28 5.23
CA GLY A 497 -27.97 26.12 4.17
C GLY A 497 -29.51 26.07 4.15
N ASN A 498 -30.08 24.87 4.22
CA ASN A 498 -31.53 24.66 4.31
C ASN A 498 -32.12 25.36 5.55
N TYR A 499 -31.47 25.25 6.72
CA TYR A 499 -31.93 25.93 7.93
C TYR A 499 -31.93 27.45 7.78
N TYR A 500 -30.81 28.03 7.30
CA TYR A 500 -30.70 29.47 7.17
C TYR A 500 -31.66 30.04 6.10
N ARG A 501 -31.90 29.30 5.01
CA ARG A 501 -32.88 29.70 3.98
C ARG A 501 -34.31 29.61 4.47
N ASP A 502 -34.73 28.44 4.99
CA ASP A 502 -36.15 28.10 5.18
C ASP A 502 -36.67 28.51 6.55
N ILE A 503 -35.81 28.56 7.58
CA ILE A 503 -36.22 28.81 8.98
C ILE A 503 -35.79 30.23 9.44
N ALA A 504 -34.52 30.56 9.21
CA ALA A 504 -33.97 31.82 9.69
C ALA A 504 -34.19 32.99 8.71
N GLY A 505 -34.47 32.71 7.41
CA GLY A 505 -34.59 33.72 6.38
C GLY A 505 -33.29 34.50 6.08
N ASP A 506 -32.14 33.94 6.51
CA ASP A 506 -30.82 34.56 6.29
C ASP A 506 -30.21 34.02 4.99
N ILE A 507 -30.56 34.67 3.89
CA ILE A 507 -30.16 34.32 2.54
C ILE A 507 -28.62 34.37 2.38
N SER A 508 -27.97 35.32 3.04
CA SER A 508 -26.53 35.49 2.95
C SER A 508 -25.76 34.31 3.56
N ARG A 509 -26.17 33.89 4.76
CA ARG A 509 -25.59 32.70 5.41
C ARG A 509 -25.94 31.41 4.67
N ALA A 510 -27.18 31.29 4.20
CA ALA A 510 -27.63 30.14 3.40
C ALA A 510 -26.73 29.96 2.17
N ARG A 511 -26.51 31.03 1.40
CA ARG A 511 -25.63 31.06 0.24
C ARG A 511 -24.21 30.59 0.60
N GLY A 512 -23.64 31.13 1.70
CA GLY A 512 -22.30 30.74 2.15
C GLY A 512 -22.20 29.28 2.48
N CYS A 513 -23.22 28.71 3.13
CA CYS A 513 -23.28 27.28 3.45
C CYS A 513 -23.41 26.41 2.21
N TYR A 514 -24.31 26.71 1.28
CA TYR A 514 -24.45 25.96 0.04
C TYR A 514 -23.22 26.05 -0.87
N LYS A 515 -22.59 27.25 -0.96
CA LYS A 515 -21.33 27.40 -1.67
C LYS A 515 -20.26 26.49 -1.08
N LYS A 516 -20.15 26.46 0.25
CA LYS A 516 -19.20 25.58 0.94
C LYS A 516 -19.51 24.11 0.74
N ALA A 517 -20.78 23.69 0.79
CA ALA A 517 -21.20 22.33 0.50
C ALA A 517 -20.80 21.91 -0.92
N PHE A 518 -21.06 22.76 -1.90
CA PHE A 518 -20.69 22.53 -3.29
C PHE A 518 -19.18 22.52 -3.54
N GLU A 519 -18.40 23.39 -2.90
CA GLU A 519 -16.93 23.34 -2.96
C GLU A 519 -16.33 22.03 -2.41
N LEU A 520 -17.03 21.39 -1.49
CA LEU A 520 -16.63 20.10 -0.89
C LEU A 520 -17.06 18.90 -1.72
N ASP A 521 -18.22 19.01 -2.37
CA ASP A 521 -18.78 18.01 -3.27
C ASP A 521 -19.35 18.66 -4.54
N GLU A 522 -18.52 18.77 -5.58
CA GLU A 522 -18.93 19.34 -6.88
C GLU A 522 -20.04 18.54 -7.58
N THR A 523 -20.37 17.34 -7.10
CA THR A 523 -21.45 16.51 -7.62
C THR A 523 -22.80 16.80 -6.97
N ASP A 524 -22.84 17.58 -5.89
CA ASP A 524 -24.08 18.02 -5.21
C ASP A 524 -24.78 19.11 -6.01
N GLU A 525 -25.62 18.68 -6.96
CA GLU A 525 -26.41 19.57 -7.81
C GLU A 525 -27.37 20.46 -7.02
N GLU A 526 -27.90 19.99 -5.90
CA GLU A 526 -28.82 20.74 -5.05
C GLU A 526 -28.12 21.96 -4.42
N SER A 527 -26.97 21.71 -3.78
CA SER A 527 -26.18 22.80 -3.20
C SER A 527 -25.65 23.77 -4.25
N GLY A 528 -25.19 23.26 -5.41
CA GLY A 528 -24.73 24.10 -6.52
C GLY A 528 -25.84 25.01 -7.06
N THR A 529 -27.01 24.45 -7.32
CA THR A 529 -28.18 25.19 -7.80
C THR A 529 -28.65 26.23 -6.77
N ALA A 530 -28.72 25.87 -5.49
CA ALA A 530 -29.10 26.77 -4.43
C ALA A 530 -28.09 27.93 -4.27
N ALA A 531 -26.79 27.64 -4.29
CA ALA A 531 -25.73 28.65 -4.22
C ALA A 531 -25.81 29.66 -5.36
N VAL A 532 -26.04 29.20 -6.59
CA VAL A 532 -26.22 30.05 -7.77
C VAL A 532 -27.47 30.88 -7.66
N SER A 533 -28.62 30.25 -7.34
CA SER A 533 -29.92 30.94 -7.25
C SER A 533 -29.90 32.06 -6.21
N LEU A 534 -29.35 31.78 -5.00
CA LEU A 534 -29.24 32.78 -3.94
C LEU A 534 -28.20 33.86 -4.26
N SER A 535 -27.13 33.53 -5.00
CA SER A 535 -26.18 34.55 -5.49
C SER A 535 -26.83 35.50 -6.48
N VAL A 536 -27.67 34.98 -7.37
CA VAL A 536 -28.48 35.83 -8.30
C VAL A 536 -29.46 36.70 -7.54
N GLU A 537 -30.15 36.17 -6.53
CA GLU A 537 -31.09 36.90 -5.69
C GLU A 537 -30.41 38.06 -4.91
N LEU A 538 -29.20 37.81 -4.42
CA LEU A 538 -28.38 38.84 -3.74
C LEU A 538 -27.69 39.85 -4.69
N GLY A 539 -27.81 39.64 -6.01
CA GLY A 539 -27.16 40.47 -7.01
C GLY A 539 -25.67 40.17 -7.21
N ASP A 540 -25.14 39.11 -6.61
CA ASP A 540 -23.74 38.70 -6.74
C ASP A 540 -23.57 37.79 -7.96
N MET A 541 -23.60 38.39 -9.14
CA MET A 541 -23.52 37.70 -10.42
C MET A 541 -22.13 37.09 -10.67
N ASP A 542 -21.07 37.68 -10.13
CA ASP A 542 -19.71 37.22 -10.32
C ASP A 542 -19.50 35.87 -9.64
N THR A 543 -20.00 35.69 -8.42
CA THR A 543 -19.96 34.40 -7.71
C THR A 543 -20.80 33.34 -8.44
N ALA A 544 -22.01 33.69 -8.90
CA ALA A 544 -22.86 32.79 -9.63
C ALA A 544 -22.16 32.29 -10.92
N LEU A 545 -21.61 33.19 -11.71
CA LEU A 545 -20.87 32.85 -12.94
C LEU A 545 -19.62 32.05 -12.67
N SER A 546 -18.89 32.36 -11.60
CA SER A 546 -17.68 31.60 -11.24
C SER A 546 -18.01 30.12 -11.03
N ILE A 547 -19.05 29.82 -10.25
CA ILE A 547 -19.51 28.44 -10.01
C ILE A 547 -19.96 27.78 -11.32
N LEU A 548 -20.77 28.48 -12.12
CA LEU A 548 -21.31 27.94 -13.37
C LEU A 548 -20.21 27.68 -14.40
N ASN A 549 -19.21 28.56 -14.52
CA ASN A 549 -18.09 28.38 -15.43
C ASN A 549 -17.23 27.20 -15.00
N GLU A 550 -16.89 27.08 -13.72
CA GLU A 550 -16.09 25.96 -13.20
C GLU A 550 -16.75 24.61 -13.51
N VAL A 551 -18.06 24.48 -13.28
CA VAL A 551 -18.80 23.24 -13.59
C VAL A 551 -18.84 22.97 -15.08
N THR A 552 -19.16 23.97 -15.90
CA THR A 552 -19.33 23.79 -17.35
C THR A 552 -18.01 23.54 -18.08
N GLU A 553 -16.88 24.05 -17.59
CA GLU A 553 -15.54 23.77 -18.13
C GLU A 553 -15.11 22.31 -17.90
N LYS A 554 -15.48 21.75 -16.74
CA LYS A 554 -15.17 20.36 -16.37
C LYS A 554 -16.21 19.35 -16.94
N ALA A 555 -17.43 19.81 -17.26
CA ALA A 555 -18.55 18.94 -17.64
C ALA A 555 -18.36 18.34 -19.03
N ARG A 556 -18.65 17.04 -19.12
CA ARG A 556 -18.75 16.34 -20.41
C ARG A 556 -20.07 16.72 -21.11
N PRO A 557 -20.12 16.69 -22.47
CA PRO A 557 -21.39 16.89 -23.20
C PRO A 557 -22.46 15.91 -22.72
N GLY A 558 -23.64 16.45 -22.34
CA GLY A 558 -24.75 15.64 -21.81
C GLY A 558 -24.73 15.43 -20.29
N THR A 559 -23.87 16.13 -19.54
CA THR A 559 -23.84 16.13 -18.08
C THR A 559 -24.04 17.53 -17.53
N ALA A 560 -24.25 17.68 -16.21
CA ALA A 560 -24.40 18.95 -15.49
C ALA A 560 -25.50 19.87 -16.13
N LYS A 561 -26.66 19.31 -16.43
CA LYS A 561 -27.82 20.03 -17.02
C LYS A 561 -28.11 21.33 -16.29
N TRP A 562 -28.12 21.29 -14.96
CA TRP A 562 -28.44 22.45 -14.12
C TRP A 562 -27.53 23.65 -14.38
N ALA A 563 -26.21 23.40 -14.51
CA ALA A 563 -25.24 24.46 -14.72
C ALA A 563 -25.37 25.11 -16.11
N TRP A 564 -25.52 24.30 -17.15
CA TRP A 564 -25.77 24.78 -18.51
C TRP A 564 -27.08 25.57 -18.61
N LEU A 565 -28.14 25.07 -17.95
CA LEU A 565 -29.43 25.75 -17.92
C LEU A 565 -29.35 27.11 -17.25
N HIS A 566 -28.78 27.19 -16.03
CA HIS A 566 -28.68 28.44 -15.29
C HIS A 566 -27.75 29.45 -15.99
N ARG A 567 -26.65 29.02 -16.58
CA ARG A 567 -25.76 29.91 -17.34
C ARG A 567 -26.43 30.39 -18.63
N GLY A 568 -27.16 29.54 -19.33
CA GLY A 568 -27.94 29.91 -20.50
C GLY A 568 -29.06 30.93 -20.19
N LEU A 569 -29.75 30.75 -19.05
CA LEU A 569 -30.75 31.72 -18.55
C LEU A 569 -30.10 33.04 -18.18
N TYR A 570 -28.93 33.06 -17.59
CA TYR A 570 -28.15 34.27 -17.31
C TYR A 570 -27.83 35.01 -18.60
N TYR A 571 -27.27 34.34 -19.63
CA TYR A 571 -26.95 34.96 -20.91
C TYR A 571 -28.17 35.46 -21.64
N LEU A 572 -29.32 34.80 -21.46
CA LEU A 572 -30.58 35.27 -22.02
C LEU A 572 -31.01 36.58 -21.37
N ARG A 573 -30.91 36.75 -20.06
CA ARG A 573 -31.26 37.98 -19.32
C ARG A 573 -30.30 39.12 -19.59
N THR A 574 -28.99 38.81 -19.82
CA THR A 574 -27.97 39.84 -20.11
C THR A 574 -27.86 40.22 -21.58
N GLY A 575 -28.79 39.71 -22.43
CA GLY A 575 -28.84 40.07 -23.84
C GLY A 575 -27.73 39.47 -24.69
N GLN A 576 -27.24 38.28 -24.34
CA GLN A 576 -26.21 37.53 -25.06
C GLN A 576 -26.82 36.25 -25.67
N PRO A 577 -27.71 36.38 -26.67
CA PRO A 577 -28.55 35.25 -27.15
C PRO A 577 -27.73 34.13 -27.82
N SER A 578 -26.57 34.45 -28.39
CA SER A 578 -25.74 33.40 -29.04
C SER A 578 -25.10 32.46 -28.02
N GLN A 579 -24.66 32.98 -26.87
CA GLN A 579 -24.12 32.18 -25.78
C GLN A 579 -25.23 31.39 -25.08
N ALA A 580 -26.39 32.05 -24.87
CA ALA A 580 -27.57 31.39 -24.32
C ALA A 580 -28.00 30.17 -25.17
N VAL A 581 -28.01 30.29 -26.49
CA VAL A 581 -28.33 29.17 -27.40
C VAL A 581 -27.35 28.02 -27.21
N ALA A 582 -26.05 28.29 -27.16
CA ALA A 582 -25.02 27.23 -26.97
C ALA A 582 -25.24 26.45 -25.68
N ASP A 583 -25.45 27.15 -24.58
CA ASP A 583 -25.61 26.55 -23.25
C ASP A 583 -26.95 25.80 -23.12
N LEU A 584 -28.05 26.37 -23.58
CA LEU A 584 -29.35 25.72 -23.56
C LEU A 584 -29.39 24.47 -24.46
N GLN A 585 -28.67 24.47 -25.59
CA GLN A 585 -28.48 23.26 -26.39
C GLN A 585 -27.64 22.20 -25.63
N ALA A 586 -26.64 22.61 -24.85
CA ALA A 586 -25.87 21.69 -24.01
C ALA A 586 -26.77 21.09 -22.91
N ALA A 587 -27.60 21.87 -22.27
CA ALA A 587 -28.59 21.41 -21.30
C ALA A 587 -29.57 20.39 -21.91
N LEU A 588 -30.07 20.64 -23.12
CA LEU A 588 -30.99 19.72 -23.83
C LEU A 588 -30.32 18.45 -24.32
N ARG A 589 -28.98 18.41 -24.48
CA ARG A 589 -28.29 17.14 -24.72
C ARG A 589 -28.32 16.23 -23.51
N ALA A 590 -28.32 16.81 -22.31
CA ALA A 590 -28.45 16.07 -21.05
C ALA A 590 -29.90 15.56 -20.84
N ASP A 591 -30.89 16.42 -21.11
CA ASP A 591 -32.30 16.07 -20.96
C ASP A 591 -33.11 16.65 -22.12
N PRO A 592 -33.33 15.88 -23.19
CA PRO A 592 -34.11 16.31 -24.36
C PRO A 592 -35.61 16.50 -24.10
N LYS A 593 -36.11 16.04 -22.93
CA LYS A 593 -37.55 16.11 -22.59
C LYS A 593 -37.93 17.31 -21.73
N ASP A 594 -36.96 18.15 -21.37
CA ASP A 594 -37.23 19.35 -20.57
C ASP A 594 -37.95 20.44 -21.40
N SER A 595 -39.25 20.52 -21.23
CA SER A 595 -40.11 21.51 -21.93
C SER A 595 -39.72 22.95 -21.59
N ASN A 596 -39.34 23.27 -20.36
CA ASN A 596 -38.93 24.61 -19.93
C ASN A 596 -37.62 25.05 -20.57
N CYS A 597 -36.68 24.12 -20.72
CA CYS A 597 -35.41 24.37 -21.42
C CYS A 597 -35.67 24.62 -22.92
N TRP A 598 -36.59 23.89 -23.56
CA TRP A 598 -37.03 24.16 -24.93
C TRP A 598 -37.70 25.54 -25.10
N GLU A 599 -38.53 25.97 -24.13
CA GLU A 599 -39.10 27.30 -24.09
C GLU A 599 -38.02 28.37 -24.01
N SER A 600 -37.09 28.24 -23.09
CA SER A 600 -35.95 29.18 -22.94
C SER A 600 -35.07 29.23 -24.20
N LEU A 601 -34.83 28.09 -24.85
CA LEU A 601 -34.13 28.02 -26.13
C LEU A 601 -34.89 28.73 -27.26
N GLY A 602 -36.22 28.63 -27.24
CA GLY A 602 -37.10 29.37 -28.15
C GLY A 602 -36.95 30.89 -28.00
N GLU A 603 -36.91 31.38 -26.76
CA GLU A 603 -36.63 32.80 -26.45
C GLU A 603 -35.21 33.23 -26.90
N ALA A 604 -34.21 32.39 -26.66
CA ALA A 604 -32.85 32.68 -27.09
C ALA A 604 -32.72 32.81 -28.62
N TYR A 605 -33.39 31.91 -29.37
CA TYR A 605 -33.46 32.00 -30.83
C TYR A 605 -34.24 33.21 -31.30
N PHE A 606 -35.34 33.55 -30.60
CA PHE A 606 -36.11 34.74 -30.90
C PHE A 606 -35.29 36.00 -30.75
N ASN A 607 -34.62 36.19 -29.63
CA ASN A 607 -33.73 37.34 -29.35
C ASN A 607 -32.56 37.43 -30.33
N ARG A 608 -32.12 36.27 -30.88
CA ARG A 608 -31.08 36.23 -31.93
C ARG A 608 -31.63 36.59 -33.31
N GLY A 609 -32.94 36.69 -33.49
CA GLY A 609 -33.61 36.93 -34.79
C GLY A 609 -33.82 35.68 -35.64
N SER A 610 -33.61 34.48 -35.07
CA SER A 610 -33.77 33.20 -35.76
C SER A 610 -35.20 32.66 -35.61
N TYR A 611 -36.16 33.37 -36.15
CA TYR A 611 -37.62 33.13 -35.93
C TYR A 611 -38.11 31.72 -36.33
N SER A 612 -37.59 31.15 -37.39
CA SER A 612 -38.01 29.81 -37.86
C SER A 612 -37.54 28.71 -36.91
N THR A 613 -36.34 28.85 -36.30
CA THR A 613 -35.81 27.91 -35.28
C THR A 613 -36.47 28.13 -33.93
N ALA A 614 -36.77 29.38 -33.56
CA ALA A 614 -37.52 29.72 -32.36
C ALA A 614 -38.91 29.05 -32.38
N LEU A 615 -39.64 29.14 -33.53
CA LEU A 615 -40.93 28.49 -33.72
C LEU A 615 -40.85 26.95 -33.49
N LYS A 616 -39.82 26.29 -34.02
CA LYS A 616 -39.62 24.85 -33.80
C LYS A 616 -39.39 24.54 -32.31
N SER A 617 -38.62 25.35 -31.62
CA SER A 617 -38.33 25.16 -30.18
C SER A 617 -39.58 25.33 -29.31
N PHE A 618 -40.39 26.38 -29.54
CA PHE A 618 -41.66 26.58 -28.83
C PHE A 618 -42.68 25.51 -29.13
N ARG A 619 -42.78 25.03 -30.37
CA ARG A 619 -43.63 23.88 -30.71
C ARG A 619 -43.18 22.64 -29.98
N LYS A 620 -41.88 22.38 -29.93
CA LYS A 620 -41.34 21.24 -29.17
C LYS A 620 -41.62 21.34 -27.67
N ALA A 621 -41.51 22.53 -27.09
CA ALA A 621 -41.89 22.78 -25.70
C ALA A 621 -43.38 22.44 -25.44
N SER A 622 -44.28 22.91 -26.33
CA SER A 622 -45.71 22.66 -26.20
C SER A 622 -46.12 21.21 -26.49
N GLU A 623 -45.38 20.50 -27.34
CA GLU A 623 -45.57 19.04 -27.57
C GLU A 623 -45.23 18.25 -26.30
N LEU A 624 -44.12 18.62 -25.63
CA LEU A 624 -43.67 17.94 -24.40
C LEU A 624 -44.57 18.27 -23.22
N ASN A 625 -45.03 19.52 -23.11
CA ASN A 625 -45.94 19.96 -22.07
C ASN A 625 -47.06 20.84 -22.65
N PRO A 626 -48.24 20.26 -22.96
CA PRO A 626 -49.40 21.00 -23.49
C PRO A 626 -49.99 22.06 -22.53
N GLY A 627 -49.54 22.10 -21.28
CA GLY A 627 -49.90 23.11 -20.28
C GLY A 627 -49.13 24.44 -20.40
N LEU A 628 -48.06 24.47 -21.20
CA LEU A 628 -47.26 25.69 -21.40
C LEU A 628 -47.95 26.64 -22.39
N VAL A 629 -48.99 27.35 -21.91
CA VAL A 629 -49.76 28.30 -22.70
C VAL A 629 -48.88 29.38 -23.32
N TYR A 630 -47.82 29.82 -22.60
CA TYR A 630 -46.88 30.79 -23.09
C TYR A 630 -46.10 30.29 -24.33
N SER A 631 -45.62 29.08 -24.34
CA SER A 631 -44.93 28.50 -25.51
C SER A 631 -45.84 28.40 -26.72
N ILE A 632 -47.14 28.03 -26.52
CA ILE A 632 -48.14 27.97 -27.59
C ILE A 632 -48.39 29.36 -28.14
N TYR A 633 -48.56 30.36 -27.27
CA TYR A 633 -48.73 31.76 -27.66
C TYR A 633 -47.54 32.28 -28.46
N ARG A 634 -46.31 32.03 -27.97
CA ARG A 634 -45.07 32.46 -28.67
C ARG A 634 -44.96 31.80 -30.05
N ALA A 635 -45.35 30.52 -30.18
CA ALA A 635 -45.40 29.85 -31.46
C ALA A 635 -46.39 30.51 -32.44
N ALA A 636 -47.60 30.85 -31.98
CA ALA A 636 -48.61 31.57 -32.78
C ALA A 636 -48.13 32.96 -33.21
N ALA A 637 -47.50 33.73 -32.28
CA ALA A 637 -46.95 35.05 -32.59
C ALA A 637 -45.81 34.97 -33.64
N LEU A 638 -44.96 33.91 -33.58
CA LEU A 638 -43.93 33.68 -34.58
C LEU A 638 -44.51 33.27 -35.93
N GLU A 639 -45.61 32.50 -35.96
CA GLU A 639 -46.30 32.16 -37.19
C GLU A 639 -46.88 33.38 -37.87
N GLN A 640 -47.41 34.33 -37.08
CA GLN A 640 -47.87 35.61 -37.57
C GLN A 640 -46.70 36.43 -38.16
N ILE A 641 -45.54 36.52 -37.46
CA ILE A 641 -44.35 37.24 -37.97
C ILE A 641 -43.83 36.61 -39.27
N LEU A 642 -43.96 35.29 -39.42
CA LEU A 642 -43.52 34.54 -40.61
C LEU A 642 -44.56 34.53 -41.71
N GLY A 643 -45.68 35.25 -41.60
CA GLY A 643 -46.72 35.36 -42.60
C GLY A 643 -47.63 34.14 -42.71
N LYS A 644 -47.59 33.22 -41.73
CA LYS A 644 -48.46 32.02 -41.67
C LYS A 644 -49.73 32.29 -40.88
N TYR A 645 -50.51 33.23 -41.36
CA TYR A 645 -51.66 33.78 -40.63
C TYR A 645 -52.77 32.75 -40.31
N GLU A 646 -53.05 31.83 -41.20
CA GLU A 646 -54.09 30.79 -40.97
C GLU A 646 -53.67 29.88 -39.76
N ASN A 647 -52.42 29.47 -39.69
CA ASN A 647 -51.93 28.67 -38.60
C ASN A 647 -51.90 29.44 -37.27
N ALA A 648 -51.49 30.71 -37.30
CA ALA A 648 -51.51 31.58 -36.13
C ALA A 648 -52.89 31.74 -35.54
N ILE A 649 -53.90 32.02 -36.39
CA ILE A 649 -55.31 32.16 -35.97
C ILE A 649 -55.86 30.86 -35.37
N ALA A 650 -55.58 29.71 -36.00
CA ALA A 650 -56.00 28.40 -35.47
C ALA A 650 -55.39 28.15 -34.08
N THR A 651 -54.09 28.46 -33.91
CA THR A 651 -53.34 28.31 -32.62
C THR A 651 -53.86 29.28 -31.54
N TYR A 652 -54.17 30.53 -31.89
CA TYR A 652 -54.79 31.48 -30.94
C TYR A 652 -56.17 30.99 -30.49
N HIS A 653 -57.02 30.48 -31.41
CA HIS A 653 -58.28 29.89 -31.03
C HIS A 653 -58.12 28.65 -30.12
N GLU A 654 -57.15 27.84 -30.34
CA GLU A 654 -56.84 26.72 -29.43
C GLU A 654 -56.51 27.18 -28.02
N ILE A 655 -55.69 28.25 -27.89
CA ILE A 655 -55.36 28.84 -26.59
C ILE A 655 -56.61 29.34 -25.89
N LEU A 656 -57.49 30.09 -26.62
CA LEU A 656 -58.70 30.67 -26.05
C LEU A 656 -59.76 29.61 -25.68
N LYS A 657 -59.76 28.44 -26.32
CA LYS A 657 -60.52 27.27 -25.85
C LYS A 657 -60.09 26.70 -24.54
N LYS A 658 -58.78 26.75 -24.26
CA LYS A 658 -58.18 26.28 -22.98
C LYS A 658 -58.23 27.34 -21.90
N THR A 659 -58.11 28.63 -22.27
CA THR A 659 -57.98 29.75 -21.35
C THR A 659 -58.73 30.97 -21.94
N GLU A 660 -60.03 31.08 -21.65
CA GLU A 660 -60.93 32.04 -22.29
C GLU A 660 -60.49 33.51 -22.23
N ASN A 661 -59.76 33.91 -21.18
CA ASN A 661 -59.33 35.29 -20.93
C ASN A 661 -57.82 35.50 -21.13
N TYR A 662 -57.13 34.72 -21.94
CA TYR A 662 -55.71 34.93 -22.17
C TYR A 662 -55.49 36.15 -23.09
N VAL A 663 -55.27 37.30 -22.45
CA VAL A 663 -55.17 38.64 -23.09
C VAL A 663 -54.17 38.68 -24.27
N PRO A 664 -52.94 38.05 -24.20
CA PRO A 664 -52.04 38.08 -25.34
C PRO A 664 -52.64 37.41 -26.61
N ALA A 665 -53.38 36.33 -26.46
CA ALA A 665 -54.02 35.63 -27.61
C ALA A 665 -55.24 36.39 -28.16
N LEU A 666 -55.90 37.21 -27.33
CA LEU A 666 -56.97 38.07 -27.75
C LEU A 666 -56.51 39.26 -28.60
N LYS A 667 -55.26 39.68 -28.40
CA LYS A 667 -54.64 40.80 -29.10
C LYS A 667 -53.91 40.41 -30.38
N GLY A 668 -53.48 39.14 -30.47
CA GLY A 668 -52.79 38.60 -31.64
C GLY A 668 -53.73 38.26 -32.76
#